data_fed84be846ecdece1ff7b30629067767
#
_entry.id   fed84be846ecdece1ff7b30629067767
#
_cell.length_a   1.000
_cell.length_b   1.000
_cell.length_c   1.000
_cell.angle_alpha   90.00
_cell.angle_beta   90.00
_cell.angle_gamma   90.00
#
_symmetry.space_group_name_H-M   'P 1'
#
loop_
_entity.id
_entity.type
_entity.pdbx_description
1 polymer ?
#
loop_
_entity_poly.entity_id
_entity_poly.type
_entity_poly.pdbx_seq_one_letter_code
_entity_poly.pdbx_strand_id
1 'polypeptide(L)'
;MLRPMLATSVILLAASLPVTAQEAETGPDMSLEAISPESEAVNVGLAGQDPSNIARYLLASGAGTTAISPDGETLAFSWDITGKPQLWTVPSTGGQPEQLTFGNGITFFRWAPDSETLVYGADNDGNEQESYFRIAADGSSETLVLPAVEDGFRQFGDFGADGKTIAFASTERNGLDYDIYTADLTTGETTRLYEGVFGFFAHDISPDGKKLIATETVGEDSDNLYLLDIASGDLKEIAKPEPRANHGDGGFAWLPDSSGFYFASNERGEWKALTGYSVESGRTDVLEHTAHDVESVNLCGTRGQYLVWTENEDGFYSLHMDENGVPLDIDTSMLPEGVYQVSCSTASDKVAVRVDGWRTPGDVFIIDLGTAEIDQVFASNYAGLDRSRLIRPESVRMTARDGVELQGLLYLPDDSSQSQDGPPPVIFFVHGGPTGQSVANFNPVVQYHLDRGLAVFQPNVRGSTGFGRTYVTLDDQMKRRDSVRDLIDMLAALEDDGRVDTSRSAVVGGSYGGYMVNAVLALYPDAFDAGAALYGVGNWVTALQIASPALKASDRIEYGDIREQEWVDYYTENSPVALADNIKVPVLYSHGVMDPRIDITETEIMVKTLRENGIEAPYVRIPDEGHGWRKLANQLFYYRRQAEFLEEQLNAAD
;
A
#
# COMPACT_ATOMS: atom_id res chain seq x y z
N MET A 1 -15.06 65.94 51.79
CA MET A 1 -16.11 65.28 52.60
C MET A 1 -16.80 64.29 51.71
N LEU A 2 -16.65 63.07 52.04
CA LEU A 2 -17.24 61.90 51.38
C LEU A 2 -18.74 61.81 51.59
N ARG A 3 -19.43 61.30 50.60
CA ARG A 3 -20.46 60.24 50.75
C ARG A 3 -20.93 59.69 49.39
N PRO A 4 -21.32 58.41 49.34
CA PRO A 4 -21.33 57.62 48.12
C PRO A 4 -22.74 57.54 47.50
N MET A 5 -22.76 57.28 46.15
CA MET A 5 -23.98 56.93 45.42
C MET A 5 -24.18 55.42 45.44
N LEU A 6 -25.33 54.99 45.88
CA LEU A 6 -25.84 53.63 45.77
C LEU A 6 -26.14 53.31 44.29
N ALA A 7 -25.58 52.24 43.80
CA ALA A 7 -25.98 51.66 42.53
C ALA A 7 -27.03 50.55 42.80
N THR A 8 -28.20 50.70 42.22
CA THR A 8 -29.28 49.72 42.25
C THR A 8 -29.05 48.67 41.19
N SER A 9 -28.77 47.41 41.59
CA SER A 9 -28.64 46.30 40.70
C SER A 9 -30.01 45.79 40.25
N VAL A 10 -30.29 45.86 38.98
CA VAL A 10 -31.41 45.18 38.31
C VAL A 10 -31.01 43.74 38.01
N ILE A 11 -31.65 42.80 38.70
CA ILE A 11 -31.50 41.36 38.40
C ILE A 11 -32.43 41.05 37.21
N LEU A 12 -31.86 40.82 36.02
CA LEU A 12 -32.57 40.18 34.92
C LEU A 12 -32.58 38.66 35.17
N LEU A 13 -33.75 38.11 35.44
CA LEU A 13 -33.97 36.66 35.32
C LEU A 13 -33.94 36.27 33.85
N ALA A 14 -32.86 35.69 33.41
CA ALA A 14 -32.82 34.97 32.14
C ALA A 14 -33.47 33.59 32.31
N ALA A 15 -34.62 33.38 31.69
CA ALA A 15 -35.25 32.07 31.58
C ALA A 15 -34.34 31.18 30.71
N SER A 16 -33.72 30.19 31.33
CA SER A 16 -33.03 29.13 30.64
C SER A 16 -34.04 28.22 29.96
N LEU A 17 -34.13 28.30 28.63
CA LEU A 17 -34.71 27.24 27.80
C LEU A 17 -33.86 25.97 27.99
N PRO A 18 -34.47 24.79 28.11
CA PRO A 18 -33.70 23.57 28.14
C PRO A 18 -33.01 23.42 26.76
N VAL A 19 -31.69 23.48 26.75
CA VAL A 19 -30.87 22.96 25.64
C VAL A 19 -31.17 21.47 25.65
N THR A 20 -31.90 21.00 24.64
CA THR A 20 -31.95 19.58 24.33
C THR A 20 -30.51 19.16 24.11
N ALA A 21 -30.04 18.27 24.97
CA ALA A 21 -28.76 17.60 24.74
C ALA A 21 -28.82 17.02 23.33
N GLN A 22 -27.99 17.54 22.46
CA GLN A 22 -27.62 16.87 21.21
C GLN A 22 -27.06 15.54 21.65
N GLU A 23 -27.65 14.44 21.20
CA GLU A 23 -27.10 13.13 21.44
C GLU A 23 -25.64 13.19 20.98
N ALA A 24 -24.73 13.00 21.93
CA ALA A 24 -23.33 12.80 21.61
C ALA A 24 -23.31 11.64 20.65
N GLU A 25 -22.72 11.83 19.45
CA GLU A 25 -22.37 10.75 18.58
C GLU A 25 -21.64 9.72 19.44
N THR A 26 -22.26 8.58 19.65
CA THR A 26 -21.63 7.50 20.40
C THR A 26 -20.48 7.01 19.52
N GLY A 27 -19.27 7.29 19.94
CA GLY A 27 -18.08 6.67 19.34
C GLY A 27 -18.22 5.14 19.32
N PRO A 28 -17.25 4.42 18.70
CA PRO A 28 -17.31 2.96 18.56
C PRO A 28 -17.74 2.30 19.88
N ASP A 29 -18.61 1.29 19.79
CA ASP A 29 -19.16 0.60 20.96
C ASP A 29 -18.03 -0.09 21.74
N MET A 30 -17.50 0.62 22.74
CA MET A 30 -16.42 0.16 23.61
C MET A 30 -16.86 -1.00 24.54
N SER A 31 -18.12 -1.40 24.47
CA SER A 31 -18.64 -2.55 25.24
C SER A 31 -18.37 -3.88 24.56
N LEU A 32 -17.92 -3.90 23.29
CA LEU A 32 -17.50 -5.11 22.61
C LEU A 32 -16.28 -5.71 23.31
N GLU A 33 -16.36 -6.98 23.69
CA GLU A 33 -15.23 -7.71 24.23
C GLU A 33 -14.15 -7.85 23.15
N ALA A 34 -13.03 -7.15 23.34
CA ALA A 34 -11.91 -7.14 22.41
C ALA A 34 -10.61 -7.50 23.11
N ILE A 35 -9.72 -8.17 22.39
CA ILE A 35 -8.37 -8.48 22.82
C ILE A 35 -7.48 -7.33 22.36
N SER A 36 -6.79 -6.68 23.30
CA SER A 36 -5.86 -5.59 23.00
C SER A 36 -4.42 -5.99 23.41
N PRO A 37 -3.40 -5.41 22.75
CA PRO A 37 -2.02 -5.64 23.13
C PRO A 37 -1.74 -5.27 24.59
N GLU A 38 -1.12 -6.19 25.32
CA GLU A 38 -0.58 -5.96 26.65
C GLU A 38 0.95 -5.91 26.56
N SER A 39 1.61 -5.31 27.56
CA SER A 39 3.07 -5.27 27.64
C SER A 39 3.62 -6.66 28.00
N GLU A 40 3.79 -7.51 27.00
CA GLU A 40 4.38 -8.83 27.15
C GLU A 40 5.84 -8.83 26.68
N ALA A 41 6.68 -9.64 27.32
CA ALA A 41 8.03 -9.90 26.82
C ALA A 41 7.94 -10.66 25.49
N VAL A 42 8.65 -10.17 24.46
CA VAL A 42 8.69 -10.82 23.15
C VAL A 42 9.50 -12.10 23.24
N ASN A 43 8.86 -13.26 23.16
CA ASN A 43 9.54 -14.53 23.04
C ASN A 43 9.76 -14.84 21.55
N VAL A 44 11.02 -14.79 21.10
CA VAL A 44 11.39 -15.07 19.71
C VAL A 44 11.74 -16.56 19.46
N GLY A 45 11.67 -17.40 20.49
CA GLY A 45 12.10 -18.79 20.41
C GLY A 45 13.62 -18.95 20.26
N LEU A 46 14.07 -20.18 20.14
CA LEU A 46 15.48 -20.52 19.95
C LEU A 46 15.84 -20.56 18.45
N ALA A 47 17.04 -20.09 18.10
CA ALA A 47 17.54 -20.25 16.74
C ALA A 47 17.73 -21.74 16.42
N GLY A 48 17.33 -22.15 15.20
CA GLY A 48 17.36 -23.56 14.77
C GLY A 48 16.31 -24.45 15.45
N GLN A 49 15.32 -23.86 16.11
CA GLN A 49 14.12 -24.59 16.54
C GLN A 49 13.32 -25.03 15.31
N ASP A 50 12.79 -26.23 15.32
CA ASP A 50 12.02 -26.82 14.22
C ASP A 50 10.65 -27.28 14.72
N PRO A 51 9.52 -26.78 14.17
CA PRO A 51 9.45 -25.60 13.30
C PRO A 51 9.78 -24.29 14.02
N SER A 52 10.22 -23.27 13.27
CA SER A 52 10.62 -21.98 13.85
C SER A 52 9.41 -21.25 14.46
N ASN A 53 9.67 -20.44 15.49
CA ASN A 53 8.64 -19.56 16.06
C ASN A 53 8.30 -18.44 15.07
N ILE A 54 7.02 -18.08 14.93
CA ILE A 54 6.56 -17.02 14.02
C ILE A 54 7.28 -15.69 14.24
N ALA A 55 7.69 -15.39 15.49
CA ALA A 55 8.44 -14.18 15.79
C ALA A 55 9.75 -14.09 15.01
N ARG A 56 10.38 -15.20 14.64
CA ARG A 56 11.59 -15.17 13.81
C ARG A 56 11.30 -14.76 12.38
N TYR A 57 10.16 -15.19 11.84
CA TYR A 57 9.69 -14.76 10.52
C TYR A 57 9.39 -13.26 10.50
N LEU A 58 8.67 -12.76 11.50
CA LEU A 58 8.32 -11.33 11.63
C LEU A 58 9.53 -10.42 11.93
N LEU A 59 10.61 -10.98 12.52
CA LEU A 59 11.87 -10.28 12.74
C LEU A 59 12.81 -10.36 11.53
N ALA A 60 12.51 -11.21 10.54
CA ALA A 60 13.25 -11.23 9.28
C ALA A 60 12.81 -10.01 8.46
N SER A 61 13.71 -9.03 8.33
CA SER A 61 13.43 -7.76 7.67
C SER A 61 14.61 -7.24 6.87
N GLY A 62 14.33 -6.41 5.88
CA GLY A 62 15.30 -5.79 5.00
C GLY A 62 15.02 -4.31 4.79
N ALA A 63 15.67 -3.72 3.82
CA ALA A 63 15.36 -2.36 3.41
C ALA A 63 13.93 -2.30 2.85
N GLY A 64 13.15 -1.34 3.32
CA GLY A 64 11.88 -0.95 2.74
C GLY A 64 12.08 0.00 1.55
N THR A 65 11.34 1.11 1.48
CA THR A 65 11.59 2.14 0.46
C THR A 65 13.06 2.53 0.44
N THR A 66 13.66 2.60 -0.76
CA THR A 66 15.09 2.80 -0.95
C THR A 66 15.33 3.89 -2.00
N ALA A 67 16.27 4.79 -1.74
CA ALA A 67 16.68 5.82 -2.71
C ALA A 67 18.17 6.11 -2.61
N ILE A 68 18.86 6.16 -3.75
CA ILE A 68 20.24 6.64 -3.84
C ILE A 68 20.24 8.17 -3.90
N SER A 69 21.23 8.81 -3.23
CA SER A 69 21.41 10.27 -3.31
C SER A 69 21.68 10.72 -4.75
N PRO A 70 21.32 11.96 -5.11
CA PRO A 70 21.58 12.49 -6.44
C PRO A 70 23.04 12.35 -6.91
N ASP A 71 24.03 12.50 -6.03
CA ASP A 71 25.46 12.32 -6.33
C ASP A 71 25.90 10.85 -6.43
N GLY A 72 25.06 9.90 -6.00
CA GLY A 72 25.35 8.47 -6.04
C GLY A 72 26.27 7.95 -4.94
N GLU A 73 26.54 8.73 -3.89
CA GLU A 73 27.49 8.36 -2.84
C GLU A 73 26.82 7.72 -1.61
N THR A 74 25.52 8.02 -1.37
CA THR A 74 24.79 7.56 -0.18
C THR A 74 23.47 6.90 -0.58
N LEU A 75 23.17 5.78 0.04
CA LEU A 75 21.89 5.11 -0.04
C LEU A 75 21.07 5.46 1.21
N ALA A 76 19.83 5.91 1.04
CA ALA A 76 18.86 6.05 2.11
C ALA A 76 17.77 4.97 1.97
N PHE A 77 17.27 4.46 3.09
CA PHE A 77 16.19 3.47 3.08
C PHE A 77 15.41 3.47 4.39
N SER A 78 14.16 3.04 4.33
CA SER A 78 13.38 2.75 5.52
C SER A 78 13.71 1.35 6.03
N TRP A 79 13.82 1.17 7.37
CA TRP A 79 14.04 -0.13 7.99
C TRP A 79 13.36 -0.19 9.36
N ASP A 80 12.67 -1.27 9.63
CA ASP A 80 11.85 -1.49 10.83
C ASP A 80 12.56 -2.28 11.94
N ILE A 81 13.87 -2.58 11.79
CA ILE A 81 14.67 -3.40 12.73
C ILE A 81 14.60 -2.90 14.18
N THR A 82 14.30 -1.63 14.39
CA THR A 82 14.13 -1.01 15.73
C THR A 82 12.68 -0.99 16.19
N GLY A 83 11.80 -1.76 15.52
CA GLY A 83 10.41 -1.96 15.91
C GLY A 83 9.40 -1.07 15.20
N LYS A 84 9.85 -0.11 14.40
CA LYS A 84 9.05 0.79 13.54
C LYS A 84 9.87 1.18 12.33
N PRO A 85 9.25 1.50 11.18
CA PRO A 85 9.97 2.03 10.02
C PRO A 85 10.69 3.34 10.39
N GLN A 86 12.02 3.35 10.32
CA GLN A 86 12.86 4.52 10.53
C GLN A 86 13.71 4.78 9.29
N LEU A 87 14.20 6.01 9.14
CA LEU A 87 15.12 6.38 8.08
C LEU A 87 16.55 6.00 8.45
N TRP A 88 17.21 5.32 7.53
CA TRP A 88 18.61 4.87 7.66
C TRP A 88 19.40 5.30 6.43
N THR A 89 20.71 5.46 6.60
CA THR A 89 21.65 5.69 5.50
C THR A 89 22.83 4.72 5.55
N VAL A 90 23.42 4.48 4.38
CA VAL A 90 24.66 3.71 4.24
C VAL A 90 25.42 4.23 3.01
N PRO A 91 26.76 4.24 2.98
CA PRO A 91 27.51 4.57 1.76
C PRO A 91 27.11 3.64 0.59
N SER A 92 27.06 4.17 -0.63
CA SER A 92 26.74 3.35 -1.81
C SER A 92 27.78 2.28 -2.14
N THR A 93 28.92 2.28 -1.43
CA THR A 93 29.95 1.22 -1.46
C THR A 93 29.76 0.18 -0.36
N GLY A 94 28.64 0.24 0.39
CA GLY A 94 28.36 -0.62 1.53
C GLY A 94 29.02 -0.15 2.82
N GLY A 95 28.72 -0.83 3.90
CA GLY A 95 29.21 -0.49 5.23
C GLY A 95 28.19 -0.76 6.32
N GLN A 96 28.35 -0.09 7.46
CA GLN A 96 27.39 -0.17 8.55
C GLN A 96 26.31 0.90 8.35
N PRO A 97 25.00 0.52 8.33
CA PRO A 97 23.92 1.50 8.28
C PRO A 97 23.86 2.38 9.52
N GLU A 98 23.53 3.66 9.32
CA GLU A 98 23.31 4.64 10.38
C GLU A 98 21.83 5.05 10.43
N GLN A 99 21.22 5.02 11.61
CA GLN A 99 19.85 5.42 11.83
C GLN A 99 19.75 6.94 11.97
N LEU A 100 18.89 7.57 11.18
CA LEU A 100 18.70 9.03 11.20
C LEU A 100 17.51 9.47 12.05
N THR A 101 16.40 8.71 12.05
CA THR A 101 15.17 9.06 12.78
C THR A 101 14.89 8.09 13.91
N PHE A 102 14.27 8.58 15.00
CA PHE A 102 14.02 7.84 16.23
C PHE A 102 12.58 8.04 16.75
N GLY A 103 11.70 8.61 15.94
CA GLY A 103 10.35 8.98 16.31
C GLY A 103 9.33 7.84 16.24
N ASN A 104 8.09 8.21 15.95
CA ASN A 104 6.96 7.28 15.86
C ASN A 104 6.93 6.43 14.56
N GLY A 105 7.96 6.58 13.74
CA GLY A 105 8.08 5.97 12.41
C GLY A 105 8.02 7.03 11.32
N ILE A 106 8.43 6.64 10.11
CA ILE A 106 8.31 7.47 8.92
C ILE A 106 7.29 6.85 7.96
N THR A 107 6.64 7.70 7.15
CA THR A 107 5.69 7.27 6.12
C THR A 107 6.32 7.27 4.73
N PHE A 108 7.16 8.27 4.45
CA PHE A 108 7.96 8.38 3.24
C PHE A 108 9.24 9.17 3.50
N PHE A 109 10.15 9.14 2.54
CA PHE A 109 11.27 10.09 2.48
C PHE A 109 11.66 10.38 1.01
N ARG A 110 12.32 11.51 0.79
CA ARG A 110 12.88 11.93 -0.51
C ARG A 110 14.19 12.67 -0.31
N TRP A 111 15.17 12.42 -1.17
CA TRP A 111 16.40 13.21 -1.25
C TRP A 111 16.13 14.60 -1.83
N ALA A 112 16.69 15.62 -1.20
CA ALA A 112 16.82 16.92 -1.86
C ALA A 112 17.91 16.88 -2.95
N PRO A 113 17.84 17.74 -3.98
CA PRO A 113 18.83 17.78 -5.07
C PRO A 113 20.28 18.07 -4.63
N ASP A 114 20.46 18.55 -3.40
CA ASP A 114 21.78 18.87 -2.81
C ASP A 114 22.57 17.63 -2.35
N SER A 115 21.98 16.44 -2.30
CA SER A 115 22.55 15.22 -1.73
C SER A 115 22.93 15.31 -0.24
N GLU A 116 22.63 16.43 0.43
CA GLU A 116 22.99 16.69 1.82
C GLU A 116 21.79 16.61 2.76
N THR A 117 20.57 16.72 2.21
CA THR A 117 19.33 16.75 3.01
C THR A 117 18.26 15.82 2.46
N LEU A 118 17.36 15.38 3.37
CA LEU A 118 16.15 14.64 3.03
C LEU A 118 14.92 15.34 3.61
N VAL A 119 13.79 15.16 2.96
CA VAL A 119 12.47 15.39 3.56
C VAL A 119 11.83 14.05 3.84
N TYR A 120 11.18 13.92 4.99
CA TYR A 120 10.40 12.73 5.32
C TYR A 120 9.05 13.12 5.93
N GLY A 121 8.08 12.24 5.79
CA GLY A 121 6.78 12.32 6.44
C GLY A 121 6.70 11.46 7.69
N ALA A 122 5.91 11.91 8.65
CA ALA A 122 5.53 11.12 9.81
C ALA A 122 4.11 11.45 10.24
N ASP A 123 3.36 10.43 10.58
CA ASP A 123 1.98 10.52 11.08
C ASP A 123 1.89 10.18 12.58
N ASN A 124 0.70 10.21 13.13
CA ASN A 124 0.44 9.82 14.50
C ASN A 124 -0.27 8.46 14.54
N ASP A 125 0.53 7.39 14.81
CA ASP A 125 0.02 6.03 15.00
C ASP A 125 -0.83 5.49 13.83
N GLY A 126 -0.46 5.89 12.59
CA GLY A 126 -1.10 5.40 11.38
C GLY A 126 -2.37 6.15 10.96
N ASN A 127 -2.60 7.37 11.48
CA ASN A 127 -3.75 8.21 11.09
C ASN A 127 -3.58 8.90 9.73
N GLU A 128 -2.45 8.72 9.05
CA GLU A 128 -2.12 9.27 7.72
C GLU A 128 -2.16 10.82 7.63
N GLN A 129 -2.26 11.51 8.76
CA GLN A 129 -2.17 12.98 8.82
C GLN A 129 -0.71 13.39 9.00
N GLU A 130 -0.01 13.57 7.90
CA GLU A 130 1.44 13.71 7.90
C GLU A 130 1.92 15.11 8.27
N SER A 131 2.94 15.14 9.14
CA SER A 131 3.88 16.25 9.25
C SER A 131 5.09 16.02 8.36
N TYR A 132 5.64 17.07 7.74
CA TYR A 132 6.87 16.97 6.95
C TYR A 132 8.05 17.57 7.70
N PHE A 133 9.13 16.81 7.74
CA PHE A 133 10.38 17.15 8.39
C PHE A 133 11.51 17.20 7.36
N ARG A 134 12.46 18.10 7.58
CA ARG A 134 13.73 18.15 6.87
C ARG A 134 14.83 17.68 7.79
N ILE A 135 15.68 16.74 7.32
CA ILE A 135 16.79 16.18 8.09
C ILE A 135 18.08 16.23 7.26
N ALA A 136 19.22 16.53 7.91
CA ALA A 136 20.53 16.37 7.29
C ALA A 136 20.88 14.90 7.10
N ALA A 137 21.54 14.55 5.98
CA ALA A 137 21.92 13.18 5.66
C ALA A 137 22.88 12.54 6.68
N ASP A 138 23.58 13.34 7.47
CA ASP A 138 24.44 12.92 8.57
C ASP A 138 23.73 12.93 9.96
N GLY A 139 22.42 13.21 9.99
CA GLY A 139 21.64 13.29 11.22
C GLY A 139 21.93 14.50 12.12
N SER A 140 22.80 15.43 11.71
CA SER A 140 23.26 16.56 12.55
C SER A 140 22.19 17.62 12.83
N SER A 141 21.12 17.68 12.00
CA SER A 141 20.02 18.62 12.18
C SER A 141 18.71 18.05 11.65
N GLU A 142 17.63 18.34 12.37
CA GLU A 142 16.26 18.01 11.99
C GLU A 142 15.34 19.20 12.28
N THR A 143 14.38 19.46 11.40
CA THR A 143 13.47 20.60 11.52
C THR A 143 12.08 20.20 10.99
N LEU A 144 11.03 20.47 11.79
CA LEU A 144 9.65 20.43 11.33
C LEU A 144 9.42 21.55 10.33
N VAL A 145 9.00 21.21 9.10
CA VAL A 145 8.74 22.17 8.02
C VAL A 145 7.24 22.45 7.88
N LEU A 146 6.46 21.39 7.72
CA LEU A 146 5.00 21.49 7.62
C LEU A 146 4.38 20.62 8.72
N PRO A 147 3.74 21.22 9.74
CA PRO A 147 2.99 20.47 10.73
C PRO A 147 1.77 19.80 10.09
N ALA A 148 1.31 18.68 10.66
CA ALA A 148 0.07 18.04 10.25
C ALA A 148 -1.11 19.04 10.26
N VAL A 149 -2.03 18.88 9.34
CA VAL A 149 -3.28 19.63 9.31
C VAL A 149 -4.34 18.80 10.03
N GLU A 150 -5.03 19.41 10.99
CA GLU A 150 -6.14 18.76 11.68
C GLU A 150 -7.21 18.37 10.65
N ASP A 151 -7.62 17.11 10.64
CA ASP A 151 -8.56 16.52 9.67
C ASP A 151 -8.13 16.72 8.18
N GLY A 152 -6.85 16.96 7.94
CA GLY A 152 -6.30 17.18 6.61
C GLY A 152 -5.29 16.11 6.23
N PHE A 153 -5.22 15.83 4.93
CA PHE A 153 -4.28 14.87 4.33
C PHE A 153 -3.36 15.57 3.35
N ARG A 154 -2.14 15.06 3.24
CA ARG A 154 -1.14 15.53 2.28
C ARG A 154 -0.54 14.36 1.52
N GLN A 155 -0.11 14.65 0.30
CA GLN A 155 0.71 13.74 -0.50
C GLN A 155 1.88 14.53 -1.06
N PHE A 156 3.10 14.07 -0.79
CA PHE A 156 4.32 14.68 -1.31
C PHE A 156 4.41 14.44 -2.83
N GLY A 157 4.76 15.47 -3.56
CA GLY A 157 5.12 15.38 -4.97
C GLY A 157 6.64 15.32 -5.13
N ASP A 158 7.26 16.46 -5.44
CA ASP A 158 8.69 16.52 -5.73
C ASP A 158 9.34 17.82 -5.23
N PHE A 159 10.67 17.84 -5.26
CA PHE A 159 11.49 19.04 -5.04
C PHE A 159 11.56 19.91 -6.28
N GLY A 160 11.53 21.24 -6.09
CA GLY A 160 12.03 22.17 -7.09
C GLY A 160 13.55 22.05 -7.25
N ALA A 161 14.04 22.41 -8.44
CA ALA A 161 15.47 22.38 -8.75
C ALA A 161 16.36 23.23 -7.81
N ASP A 162 15.76 24.15 -7.05
CA ASP A 162 16.44 24.97 -6.03
C ASP A 162 16.71 24.20 -4.72
N GLY A 163 16.15 22.99 -4.55
CA GLY A 163 16.25 22.18 -3.34
C GLY A 163 15.59 22.80 -2.10
N LYS A 164 14.81 23.87 -2.27
CA LYS A 164 14.16 24.63 -1.19
C LYS A 164 12.66 24.67 -1.32
N THR A 165 12.16 24.48 -2.50
CA THR A 165 10.73 24.42 -2.80
C THR A 165 10.32 22.96 -2.96
N ILE A 166 9.14 22.60 -2.42
CA ILE A 166 8.48 21.31 -2.70
C ILE A 166 7.11 21.55 -3.30
N ALA A 167 6.64 20.63 -4.15
CA ALA A 167 5.26 20.53 -4.54
C ALA A 167 4.58 19.40 -3.76
N PHE A 168 3.31 19.58 -3.42
CA PHE A 168 2.52 18.58 -2.73
C PHE A 168 1.03 18.80 -2.99
N ALA A 169 0.24 17.76 -2.78
CA ALA A 169 -1.22 17.86 -2.75
C ALA A 169 -1.72 17.92 -1.30
N SER A 170 -2.82 18.65 -1.05
CA SER A 170 -3.37 18.75 0.30
C SER A 170 -4.87 19.03 0.29
N THR A 171 -5.58 18.45 1.26
CA THR A 171 -7.00 18.70 1.51
C THR A 171 -7.25 19.86 2.49
N GLU A 172 -6.24 20.63 2.85
CA GLU A 172 -6.31 21.68 3.90
C GLU A 172 -7.39 22.74 3.66
N ARG A 173 -7.84 22.93 2.40
CA ARG A 173 -8.88 23.90 2.06
C ARG A 173 -10.25 23.56 2.64
N ASN A 174 -10.65 22.29 2.59
CA ASN A 174 -12.01 21.88 2.95
C ASN A 174 -12.12 20.44 3.53
N GLY A 175 -10.99 19.77 3.76
CA GLY A 175 -10.96 18.42 4.30
C GLY A 175 -11.37 17.31 3.30
N LEU A 176 -11.58 17.63 2.02
CA LEU A 176 -12.06 16.66 1.01
C LEU A 176 -11.28 16.73 -0.29
N ASP A 177 -11.22 17.91 -0.92
CA ASP A 177 -10.62 18.09 -2.23
C ASP A 177 -9.13 18.29 -2.12
N TYR A 178 -8.33 17.53 -2.87
CA TYR A 178 -6.90 17.75 -2.99
C TYR A 178 -6.61 18.90 -3.95
N ASP A 179 -6.03 19.96 -3.41
CA ASP A 179 -5.46 21.06 -4.16
C ASP A 179 -3.96 20.86 -4.32
N ILE A 180 -3.34 21.46 -5.34
CA ILE A 180 -1.90 21.45 -5.53
C ILE A 180 -1.27 22.69 -4.93
N TYR A 181 -0.24 22.49 -4.10
CA TYR A 181 0.52 23.53 -3.40
C TYR A 181 2.00 23.43 -3.68
N THR A 182 2.69 24.54 -3.44
CA THR A 182 4.14 24.55 -3.16
C THR A 182 4.41 25.06 -1.75
N ALA A 183 5.53 24.62 -1.15
CA ALA A 183 6.03 25.15 0.11
C ALA A 183 7.51 25.50 0.01
N ASP A 184 7.92 26.59 0.67
CA ASP A 184 9.32 26.93 0.93
C ASP A 184 9.79 26.20 2.19
N LEU A 185 10.74 25.28 2.06
CA LEU A 185 11.27 24.47 3.15
C LEU A 185 12.04 25.27 4.22
N THR A 186 12.38 26.53 3.93
CA THR A 186 13.11 27.41 4.87
C THR A 186 12.15 28.17 5.77
N THR A 187 11.01 28.62 5.21
CA THR A 187 10.03 29.45 5.92
C THR A 187 8.79 28.68 6.33
N GLY A 188 8.48 27.55 5.68
CA GLY A 188 7.22 26.83 5.81
C GLY A 188 6.03 27.55 5.14
N GLU A 189 6.27 28.62 4.38
CA GLU A 189 5.20 29.32 3.66
C GLU A 189 4.69 28.45 2.51
N THR A 190 3.36 28.31 2.42
CA THR A 190 2.68 27.54 1.37
C THR A 190 2.00 28.46 0.36
N THR A 191 1.96 28.04 -0.89
CA THR A 191 1.24 28.73 -1.97
C THR A 191 0.41 27.72 -2.74
N ARG A 192 -0.91 27.93 -2.80
CA ARG A 192 -1.78 27.11 -3.64
C ARG A 192 -1.61 27.47 -5.11
N LEU A 193 -1.25 26.50 -5.93
CA LEU A 193 -1.07 26.64 -7.37
C LEU A 193 -2.37 26.33 -8.14
N TYR A 194 -3.11 25.30 -7.69
CA TYR A 194 -4.31 24.85 -8.37
C TYR A 194 -5.37 24.42 -7.36
N GLU A 195 -6.63 24.80 -7.60
CA GLU A 195 -7.79 24.39 -6.82
C GLU A 195 -8.41 23.16 -7.48
N GLY A 196 -8.23 21.99 -6.85
CA GLY A 196 -8.72 20.71 -7.34
C GLY A 196 -10.16 20.42 -6.96
N VAL A 197 -10.70 19.37 -7.55
CA VAL A 197 -11.96 18.73 -7.16
C VAL A 197 -11.67 17.26 -6.98
N PHE A 198 -11.97 16.69 -5.81
CA PHE A 198 -11.59 15.34 -5.41
C PHE A 198 -10.06 15.12 -5.36
N GLY A 199 -9.49 14.34 -6.26
CA GLY A 199 -8.10 13.89 -6.21
C GLY A 199 -7.24 14.50 -7.31
N PHE A 200 -6.67 15.70 -7.09
CA PHE A 200 -5.59 16.23 -7.91
C PHE A 200 -4.26 16.08 -7.18
N PHE A 201 -3.32 15.36 -7.79
CA PHE A 201 -2.04 15.03 -7.18
C PHE A 201 -0.88 15.65 -7.93
N ALA A 202 0.10 16.16 -7.16
CA ALA A 202 1.35 16.69 -7.67
C ALA A 202 2.37 15.56 -7.82
N HIS A 203 3.07 15.53 -8.95
CA HIS A 203 4.19 14.61 -9.21
C HIS A 203 5.48 15.43 -9.42
N ASP A 204 6.24 15.14 -10.46
CA ASP A 204 7.58 15.65 -10.65
C ASP A 204 7.62 17.07 -11.23
N ILE A 205 8.47 17.92 -10.67
CA ILE A 205 8.75 19.25 -11.17
C ILE A 205 9.80 19.16 -12.31
N SER A 206 9.58 19.88 -13.42
CA SER A 206 10.57 19.95 -14.50
C SER A 206 11.92 20.51 -14.02
N PRO A 207 13.06 20.05 -14.55
CA PRO A 207 14.40 20.52 -14.14
C PRO A 207 14.59 22.06 -14.23
N ASP A 208 13.86 22.75 -15.12
CA ASP A 208 13.89 24.22 -15.21
C ASP A 208 12.96 24.93 -14.21
N GLY A 209 12.25 24.16 -13.36
CA GLY A 209 11.38 24.68 -12.30
C GLY A 209 10.09 25.34 -12.77
N LYS A 210 9.69 25.17 -14.05
CA LYS A 210 8.54 25.91 -14.60
C LYS A 210 7.26 25.10 -14.71
N LYS A 211 7.38 23.79 -14.79
CA LYS A 211 6.25 22.88 -15.01
C LYS A 211 6.19 21.85 -13.90
N LEU A 212 4.97 21.41 -13.60
CA LEU A 212 4.69 20.34 -12.67
C LEU A 212 3.77 19.32 -13.36
N ILE A 213 4.12 18.05 -13.32
CA ILE A 213 3.23 16.97 -13.74
C ILE A 213 2.17 16.79 -12.68
N ALA A 214 0.91 16.75 -13.09
CA ALA A 214 -0.23 16.53 -12.20
C ALA A 214 -1.16 15.48 -12.77
N THR A 215 -1.79 14.69 -11.88
CA THR A 215 -2.85 13.75 -12.23
C THR A 215 -4.15 14.09 -11.54
N GLU A 216 -5.27 13.75 -12.17
CA GLU A 216 -6.60 13.73 -11.60
C GLU A 216 -7.08 12.29 -11.51
N THR A 217 -7.30 11.78 -10.29
CA THR A 217 -7.80 10.43 -10.08
C THR A 217 -9.22 10.27 -10.63
N VAL A 218 -9.42 9.29 -11.51
CA VAL A 218 -10.70 8.96 -12.12
C VAL A 218 -11.10 7.48 -11.97
N GLY A 219 -10.49 6.80 -11.02
CA GLY A 219 -10.67 5.41 -10.63
C GLY A 219 -9.52 4.99 -9.72
N GLU A 220 -9.57 3.85 -9.09
CA GLU A 220 -8.41 3.31 -8.36
C GLU A 220 -7.30 2.88 -9.34
N ASP A 221 -7.67 2.56 -10.57
CA ASP A 221 -6.85 2.03 -11.65
C ASP A 221 -6.51 3.06 -12.72
N SER A 222 -6.93 4.34 -12.56
CA SER A 222 -6.88 5.28 -13.69
C SER A 222 -6.82 6.74 -13.26
N ASP A 223 -6.20 7.54 -14.11
CA ASP A 223 -6.04 8.97 -13.94
C ASP A 223 -6.10 9.73 -15.27
N ASN A 224 -6.36 11.05 -15.19
CA ASN A 224 -6.12 11.99 -16.26
C ASN A 224 -4.78 12.69 -16.04
N LEU A 225 -4.02 12.92 -17.10
CA LEU A 225 -2.67 13.49 -17.04
C LEU A 225 -2.64 14.95 -17.49
N TYR A 226 -2.00 15.79 -16.69
CA TYR A 226 -1.89 17.23 -16.92
C TYR A 226 -0.47 17.76 -16.73
N LEU A 227 -0.22 18.92 -17.30
CA LEU A 227 0.98 19.72 -17.09
C LEU A 227 0.58 21.10 -16.53
N LEU A 228 0.96 21.38 -15.29
CA LEU A 228 0.69 22.63 -14.59
C LEU A 228 1.85 23.61 -14.83
N ASP A 229 1.55 24.85 -15.22
CA ASP A 229 2.52 25.96 -15.23
C ASP A 229 2.61 26.55 -13.82
N ILE A 230 3.77 26.43 -13.18
CA ILE A 230 3.96 26.83 -11.78
C ILE A 230 3.76 28.33 -11.57
N ALA A 231 4.13 29.17 -12.55
CA ALA A 231 4.07 30.63 -12.41
C ALA A 231 2.64 31.18 -12.60
N SER A 232 1.85 30.61 -13.52
CA SER A 232 0.48 31.08 -13.82
C SER A 232 -0.61 30.27 -13.12
N GLY A 233 -0.35 29.00 -12.72
CA GLY A 233 -1.34 28.06 -12.26
C GLY A 233 -2.20 27.47 -13.39
N ASP A 234 -1.82 27.71 -14.65
CA ASP A 234 -2.57 27.16 -15.80
C ASP A 234 -2.33 25.66 -15.95
N LEU A 235 -3.42 24.89 -15.99
CA LEU A 235 -3.41 23.44 -16.17
C LEU A 235 -3.66 23.10 -17.63
N LYS A 236 -2.67 22.44 -18.27
CA LYS A 236 -2.77 21.93 -19.64
C LYS A 236 -3.07 20.43 -19.62
N GLU A 237 -4.16 20.02 -20.22
CA GLU A 237 -4.46 18.60 -20.43
C GLU A 237 -3.45 17.97 -21.39
N ILE A 238 -2.90 16.81 -20.98
CA ILE A 238 -2.05 15.94 -21.80
C ILE A 238 -2.89 14.75 -22.28
N ALA A 239 -3.55 14.05 -21.36
CA ALA A 239 -4.38 12.88 -21.65
C ALA A 239 -5.62 12.84 -20.76
N LYS A 240 -6.77 12.59 -21.38
CA LYS A 240 -8.06 12.32 -20.74
C LYS A 240 -8.78 11.24 -21.53
N PRO A 241 -8.31 10.00 -21.44
CA PRO A 241 -8.76 8.94 -22.35
C PRO A 241 -10.15 8.41 -22.00
N GLU A 242 -10.86 7.98 -23.07
CA GLU A 242 -12.08 7.20 -23.01
C GLU A 242 -11.92 5.95 -23.90
N PRO A 243 -11.92 4.75 -23.35
CA PRO A 243 -12.05 4.39 -21.93
C PRO A 243 -10.87 4.88 -21.09
N ARG A 244 -11.09 5.04 -19.77
CA ARG A 244 -10.10 5.52 -18.80
C ARG A 244 -8.82 4.67 -18.83
N ALA A 245 -7.67 5.28 -18.48
CA ALA A 245 -6.37 4.64 -18.50
C ALA A 245 -5.51 5.10 -17.32
N ASN A 246 -4.41 4.39 -17.08
CA ASN A 246 -3.40 4.70 -16.08
C ASN A 246 -2.20 5.40 -16.71
N HIS A 247 -1.65 6.40 -16.01
CA HIS A 247 -0.45 7.16 -16.41
C HIS A 247 0.52 7.38 -15.24
N GLY A 248 0.05 7.39 -14.00
CA GLY A 248 0.82 7.85 -12.84
C GLY A 248 1.53 6.76 -12.04
N ASP A 249 1.07 5.52 -12.07
CA ASP A 249 1.54 4.46 -11.17
C ASP A 249 3.04 4.13 -11.30
N GLY A 250 3.57 4.16 -12.53
CA GLY A 250 4.99 3.86 -12.82
C GLY A 250 5.94 5.02 -12.55
N GLY A 251 5.43 6.18 -12.09
CA GLY A 251 6.20 7.41 -11.92
C GLY A 251 6.50 8.12 -13.24
N PHE A 252 7.14 9.28 -13.13
CA PHE A 252 7.52 10.11 -14.27
C PHE A 252 9.03 10.37 -14.24
N ALA A 253 9.65 10.50 -15.41
CA ALA A 253 11.08 10.73 -15.55
C ALA A 253 11.35 11.87 -16.54
N TRP A 254 11.58 13.09 -16.03
CA TRP A 254 11.88 14.25 -16.85
C TRP A 254 13.20 14.14 -17.60
N LEU A 255 13.21 14.57 -18.87
CA LEU A 255 14.45 14.83 -19.59
C LEU A 255 15.19 16.01 -18.95
N PRO A 256 16.53 15.99 -18.81
CA PRO A 256 17.30 17.01 -18.11
C PRO A 256 17.14 18.43 -18.69
N ASP A 257 16.80 18.55 -19.97
CA ASP A 257 16.55 19.82 -20.65
C ASP A 257 15.10 20.32 -20.56
N SER A 258 14.25 19.61 -19.79
CA SER A 258 12.81 19.90 -19.64
C SER A 258 12.00 19.82 -20.94
N SER A 259 12.54 19.20 -22.01
CA SER A 259 11.86 19.09 -23.30
C SER A 259 10.76 18.04 -23.33
N GLY A 260 10.71 17.13 -22.35
CA GLY A 260 9.73 16.06 -22.24
C GLY A 260 9.98 15.16 -21.04
N PHE A 261 9.20 14.09 -20.92
CA PHE A 261 9.36 13.08 -19.88
C PHE A 261 8.88 11.71 -20.34
N TYR A 262 9.34 10.67 -19.66
CA TYR A 262 8.91 9.29 -19.85
C TYR A 262 7.98 8.86 -18.70
N PHE A 263 7.09 7.90 -18.98
CA PHE A 263 6.14 7.33 -18.02
C PHE A 263 5.58 6.01 -18.55
N ALA A 264 4.90 5.24 -17.72
CA ALA A 264 4.16 4.05 -18.12
C ALA A 264 2.68 4.38 -18.37
N SER A 265 2.08 3.85 -19.45
CA SER A 265 0.67 4.08 -19.72
C SER A 265 0.02 2.98 -20.53
N ASN A 266 -1.23 2.61 -20.18
CA ASN A 266 -2.09 1.71 -20.95
C ASN A 266 -3.14 2.45 -21.81
N GLU A 267 -2.98 3.76 -22.05
CA GLU A 267 -3.90 4.55 -22.91
C GLU A 267 -4.04 3.94 -24.30
N ARG A 268 -2.96 3.40 -24.87
CA ARG A 268 -2.91 2.91 -26.26
C ARG A 268 -2.84 1.39 -26.38
N GLY A 269 -3.07 0.66 -25.30
CA GLY A 269 -2.99 -0.79 -25.28
C GLY A 269 -3.69 -1.41 -24.09
N GLU A 270 -3.54 -2.70 -23.96
CA GLU A 270 -3.99 -3.46 -22.78
C GLU A 270 -3.03 -3.27 -21.61
N TRP A 271 -1.72 -3.29 -21.91
CA TRP A 271 -0.64 -3.23 -20.94
C TRP A 271 -0.10 -1.80 -20.80
N LYS A 272 0.40 -1.46 -19.61
CA LYS A 272 1.16 -0.21 -19.40
C LYS A 272 2.45 -0.27 -20.21
N ALA A 273 2.55 0.50 -21.27
CA ALA A 273 3.69 0.58 -22.17
C ALA A 273 4.59 1.76 -21.82
N LEU A 274 5.89 1.62 -22.07
CA LEU A 274 6.84 2.73 -21.95
C LEU A 274 6.48 3.84 -22.96
N THR A 275 6.17 5.02 -22.47
CA THR A 275 5.63 6.15 -23.24
C THR A 275 6.46 7.41 -22.99
N GLY A 276 6.65 8.23 -24.03
CA GLY A 276 7.29 9.53 -23.95
C GLY A 276 6.34 10.66 -24.30
N TYR A 277 6.43 11.79 -23.58
CA TYR A 277 5.74 13.04 -23.88
C TYR A 277 6.72 14.14 -24.28
N SER A 278 6.43 14.88 -25.34
CA SER A 278 7.20 16.05 -25.79
C SER A 278 6.46 17.34 -25.45
N VAL A 279 7.10 18.22 -24.68
CA VAL A 279 6.53 19.53 -24.28
C VAL A 279 6.33 20.44 -25.49
N GLU A 280 7.26 20.44 -26.46
CA GLU A 280 7.21 21.28 -27.67
C GLU A 280 6.06 20.90 -28.59
N SER A 281 5.95 19.60 -28.91
CA SER A 281 4.90 19.11 -29.84
C SER A 281 3.57 18.87 -29.17
N GLY A 282 3.55 18.68 -27.83
CA GLY A 282 2.38 18.28 -27.05
C GLY A 282 1.89 16.88 -27.38
N ARG A 283 2.76 15.98 -27.85
CA ARG A 283 2.40 14.62 -28.28
C ARG A 283 2.98 13.58 -27.34
N THR A 284 2.25 12.49 -27.20
CA THR A 284 2.69 11.24 -26.58
C THR A 284 3.02 10.22 -27.68
N ASP A 285 4.14 9.52 -27.52
CA ASP A 285 4.56 8.43 -28.42
C ASP A 285 4.92 7.21 -27.56
N VAL A 286 4.38 6.03 -27.92
CA VAL A 286 4.78 4.76 -27.28
C VAL A 286 6.16 4.40 -27.79
N LEU A 287 7.11 4.18 -26.87
CA LEU A 287 8.49 3.84 -27.17
C LEU A 287 8.68 2.33 -27.28
N GLU A 288 8.05 1.59 -26.37
CA GLU A 288 8.09 0.13 -26.35
C GLU A 288 6.74 -0.44 -25.94
N HIS A 289 6.26 -1.44 -26.71
CA HIS A 289 5.08 -2.23 -26.39
C HIS A 289 5.52 -3.53 -25.74
N THR A 290 5.00 -3.82 -24.58
CA THR A 290 5.28 -5.03 -23.84
C THR A 290 4.07 -5.97 -23.82
N ALA A 291 4.26 -7.20 -23.42
CA ALA A 291 3.19 -8.17 -23.16
C ALA A 291 2.79 -8.18 -21.68
N HIS A 292 3.38 -7.29 -20.88
CA HIS A 292 3.23 -7.15 -19.44
C HIS A 292 3.24 -5.67 -19.07
N ASP A 293 2.78 -5.33 -17.86
CA ASP A 293 2.77 -3.95 -17.39
C ASP A 293 4.20 -3.46 -17.05
N VAL A 294 4.56 -2.28 -17.55
CA VAL A 294 5.70 -1.51 -17.07
C VAL A 294 5.33 -0.92 -15.70
N GLU A 295 6.08 -1.25 -14.65
CA GLU A 295 5.77 -0.89 -13.27
C GLU A 295 6.58 0.30 -12.74
N SER A 296 7.74 0.59 -13.32
CA SER A 296 8.52 1.78 -12.98
C SER A 296 9.29 2.29 -14.18
N VAL A 297 9.48 3.63 -14.25
CA VAL A 297 10.25 4.29 -15.30
C VAL A 297 11.21 5.27 -14.64
N ASN A 298 12.52 5.12 -14.90
CA ASN A 298 13.56 5.93 -14.28
C ASN A 298 14.57 6.42 -15.32
N LEU A 299 15.00 7.68 -15.22
CA LEU A 299 16.03 8.25 -16.07
C LEU A 299 17.28 8.55 -15.25
N CYS A 300 18.39 7.89 -15.60
CA CYS A 300 19.60 7.85 -14.81
C CYS A 300 20.79 8.48 -15.55
N GLY A 301 21.83 8.79 -14.77
CA GLY A 301 23.10 9.33 -15.28
C GLY A 301 23.09 10.85 -15.46
N THR A 302 24.29 11.44 -15.54
CA THR A 302 24.52 12.91 -15.54
C THR A 302 23.87 13.66 -16.69
N ARG A 303 23.47 12.96 -17.73
CA ARG A 303 22.83 13.51 -18.94
C ARG A 303 21.46 12.91 -19.20
N GLY A 304 20.94 12.06 -18.26
CA GLY A 304 19.74 11.28 -18.49
C GLY A 304 19.89 10.34 -19.70
N GLN A 305 21.08 9.76 -19.90
CA GLN A 305 21.35 8.89 -21.03
C GLN A 305 20.88 7.45 -20.83
N TYR A 306 20.63 7.04 -19.58
CA TYR A 306 20.18 5.69 -19.27
C TYR A 306 18.70 5.70 -18.90
N LEU A 307 17.91 4.87 -19.56
CA LEU A 307 16.53 4.61 -19.22
C LEU A 307 16.45 3.23 -18.55
N VAL A 308 15.90 3.19 -17.34
CA VAL A 308 15.78 1.96 -16.54
C VAL A 308 14.31 1.76 -16.16
N TRP A 309 13.76 0.60 -16.47
CA TRP A 309 12.37 0.28 -16.15
C TRP A 309 12.21 -1.16 -15.69
N THR A 310 11.10 -1.44 -15.07
CA THR A 310 10.72 -2.80 -14.64
C THR A 310 9.43 -3.23 -15.32
N GLU A 311 9.33 -4.53 -15.62
CA GLU A 311 8.12 -5.16 -16.13
C GLU A 311 7.65 -6.26 -15.17
N ASN A 312 6.33 -6.45 -15.05
CA ASN A 312 5.70 -7.38 -14.15
C ASN A 312 5.13 -8.59 -14.91
N GLU A 313 5.81 -9.71 -14.85
CA GLU A 313 5.34 -10.98 -15.41
C GLU A 313 4.78 -11.88 -14.28
N ASP A 314 3.43 -11.92 -14.15
CA ASP A 314 2.74 -12.78 -13.18
C ASP A 314 3.21 -12.60 -11.71
N GLY A 315 3.59 -11.36 -11.33
CA GLY A 315 4.06 -11.05 -9.98
C GLY A 315 5.59 -11.20 -9.77
N PHE A 316 6.34 -11.53 -10.80
CA PHE A 316 7.81 -11.49 -10.83
C PHE A 316 8.26 -10.34 -11.72
N TYR A 317 9.24 -9.56 -11.27
CA TYR A 317 9.71 -8.41 -12.04
C TYR A 317 10.98 -8.73 -12.82
N SER A 318 11.04 -8.22 -14.04
CA SER A 318 12.27 -8.14 -14.83
C SER A 318 12.78 -6.69 -14.84
N LEU A 319 14.11 -6.53 -14.95
CA LEU A 319 14.79 -5.23 -14.97
C LEU A 319 15.36 -4.99 -16.37
N HIS A 320 15.00 -3.86 -16.96
CA HIS A 320 15.42 -3.44 -18.29
C HIS A 320 16.24 -2.15 -18.20
N MET A 321 17.28 -2.06 -19.02
CA MET A 321 18.20 -0.92 -19.03
C MET A 321 18.63 -0.63 -20.46
N ASP A 322 18.59 0.62 -20.89
CA ASP A 322 19.15 1.05 -22.15
C ASP A 322 20.03 2.32 -22.02
N GLU A 323 20.91 2.55 -22.98
CA GLU A 323 21.63 3.81 -23.17
C GLU A 323 21.20 4.43 -24.49
N ASN A 324 20.49 5.57 -24.43
CA ASN A 324 19.99 6.31 -25.59
C ASN A 324 19.18 5.44 -26.58
N GLY A 325 18.34 4.51 -26.07
CA GLY A 325 17.52 3.58 -26.86
C GLY A 325 18.28 2.35 -27.36
N VAL A 326 19.44 2.04 -26.80
CA VAL A 326 20.19 0.81 -27.09
C VAL A 326 20.27 -0.03 -25.81
N PRO A 327 19.72 -1.27 -25.81
CA PRO A 327 19.75 -2.12 -24.63
C PRO A 327 21.17 -2.36 -24.11
N LEU A 328 21.35 -2.27 -22.80
CA LEU A 328 22.60 -2.60 -22.12
C LEU A 328 22.69 -4.11 -21.85
N ASP A 329 23.85 -4.69 -22.14
CA ASP A 329 24.15 -6.11 -21.84
C ASP A 329 24.82 -6.21 -20.45
N ILE A 330 24.01 -6.10 -19.38
CA ILE A 330 24.44 -6.24 -17.99
C ILE A 330 23.90 -7.56 -17.45
N ASP A 331 24.80 -8.43 -16.94
CA ASP A 331 24.41 -9.71 -16.33
C ASP A 331 23.78 -9.48 -14.93
N THR A 332 22.47 -9.48 -14.88
CA THR A 332 21.69 -9.32 -13.65
C THR A 332 21.41 -10.63 -12.90
N SER A 333 22.02 -11.75 -13.28
CA SER A 333 21.77 -13.08 -12.70
C SER A 333 22.09 -13.20 -11.21
N MET A 334 22.86 -12.25 -10.65
CA MET A 334 23.12 -12.19 -9.22
C MET A 334 21.97 -11.54 -8.41
N LEU A 335 21.04 -10.81 -9.05
CA LEU A 335 19.86 -10.26 -8.38
C LEU A 335 18.90 -11.41 -8.05
N PRO A 336 18.42 -11.52 -6.80
CA PRO A 336 17.36 -12.48 -6.45
C PRO A 336 16.08 -12.23 -7.25
N GLU A 337 15.32 -13.29 -7.54
CA GLU A 337 13.95 -13.15 -8.09
C GLU A 337 13.01 -12.47 -7.09
N GLY A 338 12.10 -11.64 -7.59
CA GLY A 338 11.09 -10.96 -6.80
C GLY A 338 10.60 -9.68 -7.47
N VAL A 339 10.25 -8.71 -6.66
CA VAL A 339 9.83 -7.36 -7.04
C VAL A 339 11.02 -6.41 -6.92
N TYR A 340 11.23 -5.56 -7.91
CA TYR A 340 12.34 -4.61 -7.95
C TYR A 340 11.85 -3.17 -7.78
N GLN A 341 12.45 -2.46 -6.83
CA GLN A 341 12.33 -1.01 -6.72
C GLN A 341 13.63 -0.38 -7.21
N VAL A 342 13.52 0.54 -8.15
CA VAL A 342 14.66 1.21 -8.79
C VAL A 342 14.76 2.65 -8.31
N SER A 343 15.97 3.12 -8.04
CA SER A 343 16.28 4.52 -7.77
C SER A 343 17.58 4.92 -8.44
N CYS A 344 17.56 6.02 -9.18
CA CYS A 344 18.68 6.51 -10.00
C CYS A 344 19.43 7.65 -9.35
N SER A 345 20.75 7.65 -9.48
CA SER A 345 21.55 8.86 -9.33
C SER A 345 21.39 9.75 -10.58
N THR A 346 21.30 11.06 -10.37
CA THR A 346 21.24 12.05 -11.45
C THR A 346 22.61 12.69 -11.75
N ALA A 347 23.62 12.45 -10.91
CA ALA A 347 24.97 12.97 -11.07
C ALA A 347 26.06 11.88 -11.18
N SER A 348 25.68 10.61 -11.21
CA SER A 348 26.57 9.47 -11.51
C SER A 348 25.82 8.40 -12.30
N ASP A 349 26.54 7.38 -12.78
CA ASP A 349 25.96 6.28 -13.55
C ASP A 349 25.47 5.12 -12.63
N LYS A 350 25.25 5.38 -11.34
CA LYS A 350 24.80 4.39 -10.35
C LYS A 350 23.28 4.31 -10.25
N VAL A 351 22.78 3.09 -10.13
CA VAL A 351 21.39 2.74 -9.90
C VAL A 351 21.30 1.86 -8.67
N ALA A 352 20.45 2.21 -7.73
CA ALA A 352 20.09 1.33 -6.62
C ALA A 352 18.91 0.47 -7.01
N VAL A 353 19.02 -0.83 -6.81
CA VAL A 353 17.95 -1.83 -7.01
C VAL A 353 17.70 -2.52 -5.68
N ARG A 354 16.54 -2.24 -5.09
CA ARG A 354 16.06 -3.02 -3.95
C ARG A 354 15.31 -4.23 -4.46
N VAL A 355 15.62 -5.38 -3.90
CA VAL A 355 14.96 -6.65 -4.24
C VAL A 355 14.12 -7.10 -3.05
N ASP A 356 12.81 -7.20 -3.25
CA ASP A 356 11.86 -7.84 -2.35
C ASP A 356 11.38 -9.12 -3.03
N GLY A 357 11.94 -10.25 -2.64
CA GLY A 357 11.65 -11.53 -3.27
C GLY A 357 11.21 -12.57 -2.25
N TRP A 358 10.59 -13.63 -2.68
CA TRP A 358 10.02 -14.69 -1.83
C TRP A 358 10.95 -15.21 -0.73
N ARG A 359 12.27 -15.04 -0.87
CA ARG A 359 13.29 -15.38 0.13
C ARG A 359 14.22 -14.21 0.49
N THR A 360 13.88 -12.99 0.11
CA THR A 360 14.75 -11.81 0.21
C THR A 360 13.92 -10.63 0.74
N PRO A 361 13.93 -10.35 2.05
CA PRO A 361 13.07 -9.31 2.64
C PRO A 361 13.35 -7.87 2.20
N GLY A 362 14.46 -7.61 1.49
CA GLY A 362 14.82 -6.26 1.05
C GLY A 362 16.34 -6.07 0.95
N ASP A 363 17.01 -6.88 0.13
CA ASP A 363 18.43 -6.68 -0.20
C ASP A 363 18.58 -5.51 -1.18
N VAL A 364 19.67 -4.75 -1.07
CA VAL A 364 19.93 -3.62 -1.98
C VAL A 364 21.25 -3.81 -2.71
N PHE A 365 21.18 -3.62 -4.02
CA PHE A 365 22.29 -3.69 -4.94
C PHE A 365 22.52 -2.33 -5.60
N ILE A 366 23.79 -1.99 -5.87
CA ILE A 366 24.15 -0.87 -6.73
C ILE A 366 24.66 -1.44 -8.05
N ILE A 367 24.09 -0.97 -9.15
CA ILE A 367 24.54 -1.24 -10.51
C ILE A 367 25.22 0.01 -11.04
N ASP A 368 26.46 -0.09 -11.45
CA ASP A 368 27.17 0.96 -12.20
C ASP A 368 26.95 0.71 -13.70
N LEU A 369 26.09 1.55 -14.32
CA LEU A 369 25.69 1.40 -15.73
C LEU A 369 26.86 1.64 -16.71
N GLY A 370 27.87 2.40 -16.28
CA GLY A 370 29.06 2.69 -17.09
C GLY A 370 30.07 1.54 -17.13
N THR A 371 30.18 0.76 -16.02
CA THR A 371 31.16 -0.35 -15.90
C THR A 371 30.50 -1.72 -15.94
N ALA A 372 29.18 -1.80 -15.82
CA ALA A 372 28.39 -3.02 -15.67
C ALA A 372 28.73 -3.83 -14.39
N GLU A 373 29.31 -3.19 -13.37
CA GLU A 373 29.57 -3.80 -12.06
C GLU A 373 28.31 -3.78 -11.20
N ILE A 374 28.07 -4.86 -10.46
CA ILE A 374 26.94 -4.98 -9.51
C ILE A 374 27.49 -5.37 -8.16
N ASP A 375 27.20 -4.54 -7.13
CA ASP A 375 27.61 -4.77 -5.76
C ASP A 375 26.38 -4.86 -4.83
N GLN A 376 26.34 -5.87 -3.95
CA GLN A 376 25.37 -5.90 -2.85
C GLN A 376 25.85 -4.98 -1.73
N VAL A 377 25.12 -3.89 -1.48
CA VAL A 377 25.49 -2.87 -0.49
C VAL A 377 24.75 -3.00 0.84
N PHE A 378 23.59 -3.65 0.82
CA PHE A 378 22.81 -3.96 2.01
C PHE A 378 22.21 -5.38 1.89
N ALA A 379 22.32 -6.16 2.98
CA ALA A 379 21.75 -7.49 3.08
C ALA A 379 20.74 -7.56 4.23
N SER A 380 19.61 -8.19 3.98
CA SER A 380 18.53 -8.39 4.94
C SER A 380 18.95 -9.19 6.18
N ASN A 381 18.30 -8.90 7.30
CA ASN A 381 18.38 -9.70 8.52
C ASN A 381 17.35 -10.84 8.47
N TYR A 382 17.80 -12.07 8.67
CA TYR A 382 16.93 -13.25 8.65
C TYR A 382 16.55 -13.78 10.04
N ALA A 383 16.92 -13.10 11.11
CA ALA A 383 16.58 -13.47 12.48
C ALA A 383 16.92 -14.95 12.85
N GLY A 384 17.90 -15.55 12.17
CA GLY A 384 18.31 -16.95 12.36
C GLY A 384 17.46 -17.98 11.64
N LEU A 385 16.59 -17.57 10.71
CA LEU A 385 15.87 -18.48 9.80
C LEU A 385 16.84 -19.14 8.80
N ASP A 386 16.57 -20.39 8.47
CA ASP A 386 17.26 -21.10 7.39
C ASP A 386 16.66 -20.69 6.04
N ARG A 387 17.40 -19.88 5.29
CA ARG A 387 16.97 -19.37 3.97
C ARG A 387 16.70 -20.49 2.95
N SER A 388 17.31 -21.67 3.12
CA SER A 388 17.10 -22.79 2.19
C SER A 388 15.72 -23.45 2.34
N ARG A 389 15.01 -23.17 3.44
CA ARG A 389 13.64 -23.67 3.70
C ARG A 389 12.54 -22.70 3.23
N LEU A 390 12.90 -21.49 2.83
CA LEU A 390 11.94 -20.53 2.29
C LEU A 390 11.47 -20.99 0.90
N ILE A 391 10.17 -20.97 0.70
CA ILE A 391 9.49 -21.57 -0.45
C ILE A 391 9.19 -20.54 -1.52
N ARG A 392 9.54 -20.88 -2.77
CA ARG A 392 9.21 -20.11 -3.97
C ARG A 392 7.77 -20.41 -4.40
N PRO A 393 6.95 -19.37 -4.71
CA PRO A 393 5.63 -19.60 -5.29
C PRO A 393 5.71 -20.09 -6.73
N GLU A 394 4.67 -20.79 -7.14
CA GLU A 394 4.37 -21.12 -8.52
C GLU A 394 3.25 -20.20 -9.00
N SER A 395 3.42 -19.50 -10.14
CA SER A 395 2.32 -18.82 -10.81
C SER A 395 1.42 -19.88 -11.45
N VAL A 396 0.17 -19.92 -11.03
CA VAL A 396 -0.83 -20.85 -11.57
C VAL A 396 -1.94 -20.05 -12.25
N ARG A 397 -2.33 -20.51 -13.45
CA ARG A 397 -3.44 -19.92 -14.22
C ARG A 397 -4.59 -20.90 -14.30
N MET A 398 -5.80 -20.37 -14.20
CA MET A 398 -7.04 -21.16 -14.23
C MET A 398 -8.15 -20.37 -14.89
N THR A 399 -9.13 -21.06 -15.45
CA THR A 399 -10.25 -20.43 -16.15
C THR A 399 -11.47 -20.39 -15.25
N ALA A 400 -11.99 -19.20 -14.99
CA ALA A 400 -13.26 -19.03 -14.28
C ALA A 400 -14.43 -19.63 -15.06
N ARG A 401 -15.56 -19.89 -14.38
CA ARG A 401 -16.80 -20.47 -15.00
C ARG A 401 -17.35 -19.68 -16.18
N ASP A 402 -17.05 -18.38 -16.26
CA ASP A 402 -17.47 -17.46 -17.33
C ASP A 402 -16.40 -17.24 -18.40
N GLY A 403 -15.26 -17.95 -18.31
CA GLY A 403 -14.19 -17.95 -19.28
C GLY A 403 -13.12 -16.89 -19.05
N VAL A 404 -13.15 -16.15 -17.93
CA VAL A 404 -12.08 -15.22 -17.54
C VAL A 404 -10.85 -16.04 -17.08
N GLU A 405 -9.68 -15.72 -17.61
CA GLU A 405 -8.43 -16.29 -17.14
C GLU A 405 -8.01 -15.62 -15.83
N LEU A 406 -7.93 -16.41 -14.76
CA LEU A 406 -7.51 -15.99 -13.43
C LEU A 406 -6.07 -16.45 -13.18
N GLN A 407 -5.38 -15.75 -12.28
CA GLN A 407 -4.02 -16.10 -11.87
C GLN A 407 -3.90 -16.03 -10.35
N GLY A 408 -2.99 -16.83 -9.79
CA GLY A 408 -2.60 -16.74 -8.38
C GLY A 408 -1.24 -17.36 -8.14
N LEU A 409 -0.68 -17.09 -6.97
CA LEU A 409 0.60 -17.65 -6.53
C LEU A 409 0.34 -18.79 -5.55
N LEU A 410 0.73 -20.00 -5.92
CA LEU A 410 0.60 -21.20 -5.09
C LEU A 410 1.94 -21.52 -4.42
N TYR A 411 1.91 -21.61 -3.09
CA TYR A 411 3.03 -22.06 -2.28
C TYR A 411 2.69 -23.42 -1.66
N LEU A 412 3.53 -24.41 -1.90
CA LEU A 412 3.40 -25.74 -1.32
C LEU A 412 4.48 -25.96 -0.26
N PRO A 413 4.14 -26.43 0.94
CA PRO A 413 5.13 -26.73 1.98
C PRO A 413 6.13 -27.78 1.52
N ASP A 414 7.37 -27.75 2.04
CA ASP A 414 8.40 -28.76 1.78
C ASP A 414 7.93 -30.15 2.22
N ASP A 415 8.35 -31.21 1.55
CA ASP A 415 8.08 -32.60 1.88
C ASP A 415 8.38 -32.96 3.36
N SER A 416 9.39 -32.29 3.96
CA SER A 416 9.74 -32.49 5.37
C SER A 416 8.73 -31.86 6.35
N SER A 417 7.93 -30.90 5.89
CA SER A 417 6.89 -30.20 6.68
C SER A 417 5.49 -30.78 6.42
N GLN A 418 5.32 -31.59 5.37
CA GLN A 418 4.02 -32.19 5.04
C GLN A 418 3.68 -33.36 5.97
N SER A 419 2.39 -33.45 6.34
CA SER A 419 1.85 -34.65 6.98
C SER A 419 1.90 -35.84 6.03
N GLN A 420 2.12 -37.06 6.58
CA GLN A 420 2.05 -38.30 5.79
C GLN A 420 0.60 -38.70 5.44
N ASP A 421 -0.38 -37.93 5.89
CA ASP A 421 -1.80 -38.30 5.82
C ASP A 421 -2.55 -37.70 4.62
N GLY A 422 -1.86 -37.11 3.64
CA GLY A 422 -2.46 -36.57 2.42
C GLY A 422 -1.98 -35.17 2.04
N PRO A 423 -2.64 -34.50 1.06
CA PRO A 423 -2.33 -33.13 0.67
C PRO A 423 -2.49 -32.14 1.84
N PRO A 424 -1.69 -31.06 1.90
CA PRO A 424 -1.77 -30.06 2.96
C PRO A 424 -3.08 -29.26 2.89
N PRO A 425 -3.65 -28.82 4.04
CA PRO A 425 -4.69 -27.80 4.07
C PRO A 425 -4.23 -26.52 3.38
N VAL A 426 -5.16 -25.69 2.90
CA VAL A 426 -4.81 -24.47 2.14
C VAL A 426 -5.41 -23.22 2.76
N ILE A 427 -4.58 -22.17 2.84
CA ILE A 427 -5.00 -20.81 3.24
C ILE A 427 -5.00 -19.91 2.01
N PHE A 428 -6.13 -19.29 1.70
CA PHE A 428 -6.26 -18.23 0.71
C PHE A 428 -5.90 -16.89 1.34
N PHE A 429 -4.82 -16.26 0.91
CA PHE A 429 -4.42 -14.90 1.32
C PHE A 429 -4.82 -13.90 0.25
N VAL A 430 -5.95 -13.22 0.45
CA VAL A 430 -6.53 -12.27 -0.50
C VAL A 430 -5.98 -10.88 -0.26
N HIS A 431 -5.40 -10.27 -1.31
CA HIS A 431 -4.82 -8.92 -1.22
C HIS A 431 -5.89 -7.84 -1.03
N GLY A 432 -5.46 -6.65 -0.60
CA GLY A 432 -6.27 -5.44 -0.54
C GLY A 432 -6.33 -4.71 -1.89
N GLY A 433 -7.05 -3.63 -1.95
CA GLY A 433 -7.27 -2.82 -3.14
C GLY A 433 -8.76 -2.52 -3.30
N PRO A 434 -9.45 -2.90 -4.41
CA PRO A 434 -9.25 -4.07 -5.30
C PRO A 434 -8.09 -3.97 -6.26
N THR A 435 -7.70 -2.79 -6.68
CA THR A 435 -6.59 -2.54 -7.60
C THR A 435 -5.22 -2.78 -6.95
N GLY A 436 -4.99 -4.00 -6.53
CA GLY A 436 -3.75 -4.54 -5.99
C GLY A 436 -3.37 -5.82 -6.72
N GLN A 437 -2.24 -6.41 -6.31
CA GLN A 437 -1.76 -7.68 -6.84
C GLN A 437 -1.01 -8.46 -5.77
N SER A 438 -1.21 -9.76 -5.73
CA SER A 438 -0.30 -10.68 -5.05
C SER A 438 0.93 -10.90 -5.92
N VAL A 439 2.10 -10.54 -5.41
CA VAL A 439 3.40 -10.65 -6.11
C VAL A 439 4.35 -11.55 -5.33
N ALA A 440 5.44 -11.99 -5.97
CA ALA A 440 6.43 -12.89 -5.39
C ALA A 440 7.42 -12.18 -4.43
N ASN A 441 6.88 -11.42 -3.47
CA ASN A 441 7.64 -10.72 -2.43
C ASN A 441 7.82 -11.59 -1.17
N PHE A 442 8.63 -11.13 -0.22
CA PHE A 442 8.79 -11.78 1.07
C PHE A 442 7.58 -11.52 1.96
N ASN A 443 6.82 -12.57 2.23
CA ASN A 443 5.74 -12.52 3.22
C ASN A 443 6.08 -13.45 4.40
N PRO A 444 6.44 -12.90 5.58
CA PRO A 444 6.86 -13.69 6.72
C PRO A 444 5.77 -14.63 7.24
N VAL A 445 4.50 -14.22 7.17
CA VAL A 445 3.36 -15.03 7.64
C VAL A 445 3.10 -16.21 6.70
N VAL A 446 3.20 -15.99 5.39
CA VAL A 446 3.11 -17.06 4.39
C VAL A 446 4.20 -18.10 4.62
N GLN A 447 5.46 -17.67 4.73
CA GLN A 447 6.59 -18.58 4.94
C GLN A 447 6.48 -19.35 6.27
N TYR A 448 5.92 -18.73 7.32
CA TYR A 448 5.63 -19.40 8.57
C TYR A 448 4.60 -20.54 8.42
N HIS A 449 3.48 -20.28 7.73
CA HIS A 449 2.45 -21.31 7.52
C HIS A 449 2.99 -22.49 6.73
N LEU A 450 3.86 -22.24 5.74
CA LEU A 450 4.52 -23.31 4.97
C LEU A 450 5.42 -24.19 5.86
N ASP A 451 6.17 -23.59 6.79
CA ASP A 451 6.99 -24.34 7.77
C ASP A 451 6.13 -25.19 8.75
N ARG A 452 4.83 -24.85 8.88
CA ARG A 452 3.82 -25.61 9.63
C ARG A 452 3.09 -26.67 8.80
N GLY A 453 3.44 -26.84 7.54
CA GLY A 453 2.83 -27.82 6.65
C GLY A 453 1.49 -27.40 6.05
N LEU A 454 1.15 -26.09 6.09
CA LEU A 454 -0.02 -25.52 5.44
C LEU A 454 0.38 -24.96 4.08
N ALA A 455 -0.37 -25.25 3.03
CA ALA A 455 -0.23 -24.58 1.74
C ALA A 455 -0.85 -23.19 1.79
N VAL A 456 -0.30 -22.27 0.98
CA VAL A 456 -0.85 -20.93 0.84
C VAL A 456 -1.12 -20.65 -0.63
N PHE A 457 -2.28 -20.10 -0.91
CA PHE A 457 -2.66 -19.59 -2.22
C PHE A 457 -2.95 -18.09 -2.12
N GLN A 458 -2.29 -17.31 -2.95
CA GLN A 458 -2.49 -15.86 -3.05
C GLN A 458 -3.20 -15.56 -4.37
N PRO A 459 -4.54 -15.41 -4.37
CA PRO A 459 -5.31 -15.18 -5.58
C PRO A 459 -5.11 -13.76 -6.12
N ASN A 460 -5.10 -13.63 -7.44
CA ASN A 460 -5.29 -12.40 -8.19
C ASN A 460 -6.64 -12.50 -8.92
N VAL A 461 -7.71 -12.13 -8.20
CA VAL A 461 -9.07 -12.14 -8.73
C VAL A 461 -9.25 -11.06 -9.80
N ARG A 462 -10.33 -11.11 -10.62
CA ARG A 462 -10.66 -9.98 -11.49
C ARG A 462 -10.73 -8.67 -10.68
N GLY A 463 -10.26 -7.56 -11.24
CA GLY A 463 -10.02 -6.30 -10.53
C GLY A 463 -8.57 -6.09 -10.10
N SER A 464 -7.74 -7.16 -10.07
CA SER A 464 -6.32 -7.03 -9.75
C SER A 464 -5.53 -6.34 -10.86
N THR A 465 -4.48 -5.58 -10.47
CA THR A 465 -3.50 -4.99 -11.40
C THR A 465 -2.51 -6.03 -11.93
N GLY A 466 -1.73 -5.68 -12.96
CA GLY A 466 -0.71 -6.55 -13.56
C GLY A 466 -1.25 -7.55 -14.60
N PHE A 467 -2.54 -7.46 -14.96
CA PHE A 467 -3.20 -8.34 -15.93
C PHE A 467 -3.90 -7.55 -17.05
N GLY A 468 -3.52 -6.29 -17.23
CA GLY A 468 -4.01 -5.40 -18.27
C GLY A 468 -5.26 -4.61 -17.89
N ARG A 469 -5.52 -3.55 -18.67
CA ARG A 469 -6.58 -2.56 -18.44
C ARG A 469 -7.99 -3.16 -18.40
N THR A 470 -8.27 -4.16 -19.24
CA THR A 470 -9.59 -4.82 -19.25
C THR A 470 -9.81 -5.61 -17.96
N TYR A 471 -8.79 -6.34 -17.48
CA TYR A 471 -8.91 -7.18 -16.30
C TYR A 471 -9.21 -6.38 -15.03
N VAL A 472 -8.53 -5.24 -14.84
CA VAL A 472 -8.68 -4.38 -13.67
C VAL A 472 -10.08 -3.77 -13.55
N THR A 473 -10.84 -3.65 -14.65
CA THR A 473 -12.20 -3.10 -14.64
C THR A 473 -13.32 -4.15 -14.59
N LEU A 474 -12.96 -5.44 -14.48
CA LEU A 474 -13.96 -6.53 -14.54
C LEU A 474 -14.83 -6.64 -13.29
N ASP A 475 -14.43 -6.02 -12.20
CA ASP A 475 -15.16 -6.06 -10.92
C ASP A 475 -15.81 -4.72 -10.54
N ASP A 476 -15.75 -3.70 -11.41
CA ASP A 476 -16.35 -2.39 -11.17
C ASP A 476 -17.81 -2.47 -10.76
N GLN A 477 -18.16 -1.67 -9.76
CA GLN A 477 -19.55 -1.38 -9.39
C GLN A 477 -20.35 -2.66 -9.06
N MET A 478 -21.47 -2.90 -9.75
CA MET A 478 -22.34 -4.06 -9.50
C MET A 478 -21.70 -5.41 -9.84
N LYS A 479 -20.57 -5.42 -10.57
CA LYS A 479 -19.80 -6.63 -10.86
C LYS A 479 -18.92 -7.10 -9.69
N ARG A 480 -18.82 -6.31 -8.62
CA ARG A 480 -18.02 -6.60 -7.43
C ARG A 480 -18.17 -8.03 -6.89
N ARG A 481 -19.37 -8.60 -7.01
CA ARG A 481 -19.62 -9.98 -6.59
C ARG A 481 -19.00 -11.04 -7.48
N ASP A 482 -18.59 -10.69 -8.70
CA ASP A 482 -17.91 -11.64 -9.60
C ASP A 482 -16.49 -11.91 -9.13
N SER A 483 -15.77 -10.90 -8.55
CA SER A 483 -14.47 -11.12 -7.92
C SER A 483 -14.55 -12.02 -6.68
N VAL A 484 -15.61 -11.90 -5.88
CA VAL A 484 -15.86 -12.83 -4.76
C VAL A 484 -16.08 -14.26 -5.26
N ARG A 485 -16.78 -14.41 -6.40
CA ARG A 485 -17.04 -15.71 -7.03
C ARG A 485 -15.78 -16.36 -7.59
N ASP A 486 -14.79 -15.54 -8.03
CA ASP A 486 -13.50 -16.05 -8.48
C ASP A 486 -12.79 -16.88 -7.42
N LEU A 487 -12.92 -16.54 -6.12
CA LEU A 487 -12.36 -17.36 -5.04
C LEU A 487 -12.93 -18.78 -5.05
N ILE A 488 -14.21 -18.94 -5.41
CA ILE A 488 -14.85 -20.25 -5.49
C ILE A 488 -14.41 -21.01 -6.74
N ASP A 489 -14.25 -20.32 -7.87
CA ASP A 489 -13.72 -20.93 -9.09
C ASP A 489 -12.26 -21.39 -8.90
N MET A 490 -11.45 -20.59 -8.18
CA MET A 490 -10.07 -20.93 -7.85
C MET A 490 -9.99 -22.10 -6.86
N LEU A 491 -10.88 -22.14 -5.85
CA LEU A 491 -10.95 -23.25 -4.90
C LEU A 491 -11.27 -24.57 -5.63
N ALA A 492 -12.24 -24.54 -6.54
CA ALA A 492 -12.59 -25.72 -7.36
C ALA A 492 -11.45 -26.15 -8.30
N ALA A 493 -10.71 -25.18 -8.87
CA ALA A 493 -9.56 -25.49 -9.71
C ALA A 493 -8.40 -26.13 -8.91
N LEU A 494 -8.18 -25.71 -7.66
CA LEU A 494 -7.20 -26.33 -6.77
C LEU A 494 -7.65 -27.71 -6.29
N GLU A 495 -8.97 -27.96 -6.12
CA GLU A 495 -9.51 -29.29 -5.87
C GLU A 495 -9.21 -30.25 -7.03
N ASP A 496 -9.43 -29.80 -8.27
CA ASP A 496 -9.13 -30.58 -9.48
C ASP A 496 -7.62 -30.81 -9.66
N ASP A 497 -6.76 -29.86 -9.26
CA ASP A 497 -5.29 -30.00 -9.25
C ASP A 497 -4.82 -31.08 -8.26
N GLY A 498 -5.45 -31.17 -7.09
CA GLY A 498 -5.26 -32.21 -6.09
C GLY A 498 -3.96 -32.13 -5.29
N ARG A 499 -3.17 -31.05 -5.41
CA ARG A 499 -1.92 -30.84 -4.63
C ARG A 499 -2.19 -30.29 -3.22
N VAL A 500 -3.40 -29.77 -2.98
CA VAL A 500 -3.84 -29.25 -1.69
C VAL A 500 -5.17 -29.89 -1.28
N ASP A 501 -5.47 -29.91 0.01
CA ASP A 501 -6.74 -30.38 0.55
C ASP A 501 -7.70 -29.20 0.73
N THR A 502 -8.55 -28.98 -0.26
CA THR A 502 -9.54 -27.90 -0.25
C THR A 502 -10.70 -28.14 0.71
N SER A 503 -10.87 -29.38 1.23
CA SER A 503 -11.85 -29.67 2.27
C SER A 503 -11.41 -29.20 3.67
N ARG A 504 -10.16 -28.75 3.79
CA ARG A 504 -9.59 -28.04 4.96
C ARG A 504 -8.99 -26.73 4.48
N SER A 505 -9.83 -25.70 4.41
CA SER A 505 -9.43 -24.45 3.83
C SER A 505 -9.87 -23.23 4.65
N ALA A 506 -9.03 -22.17 4.64
CA ALA A 506 -9.35 -20.91 5.28
C ALA A 506 -9.13 -19.74 4.32
N VAL A 507 -9.82 -18.62 4.58
CA VAL A 507 -9.67 -17.39 3.81
C VAL A 507 -9.24 -16.24 4.72
N VAL A 508 -8.16 -15.54 4.35
CA VAL A 508 -7.53 -14.45 5.08
C VAL A 508 -7.40 -13.24 4.19
N GLY A 509 -7.64 -12.05 4.70
CA GLY A 509 -7.41 -10.82 3.93
C GLY A 509 -7.54 -9.56 4.75
N GLY A 510 -6.89 -8.49 4.30
CA GLY A 510 -6.96 -7.17 4.89
C GLY A 510 -7.58 -6.14 3.93
N SER A 511 -8.19 -5.07 4.47
CA SER A 511 -8.81 -4.04 3.65
C SER A 511 -9.89 -4.61 2.72
N TYR A 512 -9.76 -4.40 1.41
CA TYR A 512 -10.61 -5.08 0.43
C TYR A 512 -10.55 -6.61 0.57
N GLY A 513 -9.37 -7.19 0.84
CA GLY A 513 -9.26 -8.63 1.16
C GLY A 513 -10.09 -9.02 2.38
N GLY A 514 -10.20 -8.15 3.40
CA GLY A 514 -11.09 -8.35 4.54
C GLY A 514 -12.58 -8.29 4.17
N TYR A 515 -12.97 -7.41 3.24
CA TYR A 515 -14.29 -7.47 2.61
C TYR A 515 -14.50 -8.81 1.90
N MET A 516 -13.51 -9.28 1.11
CA MET A 516 -13.59 -10.54 0.39
C MET A 516 -13.80 -11.73 1.34
N VAL A 517 -13.15 -11.74 2.50
CA VAL A 517 -13.40 -12.73 3.56
C VAL A 517 -14.86 -12.67 4.02
N ASN A 518 -15.34 -11.49 4.41
CA ASN A 518 -16.72 -11.32 4.86
C ASN A 518 -17.73 -11.74 3.79
N ALA A 519 -17.50 -11.32 2.54
CA ALA A 519 -18.40 -11.53 1.42
C ALA A 519 -18.44 -13.01 0.97
N VAL A 520 -17.28 -13.68 0.86
CA VAL A 520 -17.26 -15.08 0.41
C VAL A 520 -17.91 -16.01 1.43
N LEU A 521 -17.66 -15.78 2.74
CA LEU A 521 -18.29 -16.58 3.80
C LEU A 521 -19.81 -16.35 3.91
N ALA A 522 -20.28 -15.13 3.59
CA ALA A 522 -21.70 -14.82 3.60
C ALA A 522 -22.44 -15.32 2.34
N LEU A 523 -21.78 -15.30 1.18
CA LEU A 523 -22.36 -15.73 -0.11
C LEU A 523 -22.22 -17.23 -0.35
N TYR A 524 -21.15 -17.84 0.15
CA TYR A 524 -20.79 -19.26 -0.05
C TYR A 524 -20.42 -19.90 1.30
N PRO A 525 -21.39 -20.06 2.23
CA PRO A 525 -21.13 -20.38 3.62
C PRO A 525 -20.56 -21.80 3.89
N ASP A 526 -20.46 -22.62 2.87
CA ASP A 526 -19.91 -23.98 2.95
C ASP A 526 -18.57 -24.11 2.17
N ALA A 527 -17.96 -22.99 1.74
CA ALA A 527 -16.76 -23.02 0.90
C ALA A 527 -15.45 -23.06 1.67
N PHE A 528 -15.40 -22.47 2.86
CA PHE A 528 -14.22 -22.41 3.71
C PHE A 528 -14.61 -22.78 5.16
N ASP A 529 -13.64 -23.31 5.92
CA ASP A 529 -13.85 -23.76 7.31
C ASP A 529 -13.59 -22.64 8.34
N ALA A 530 -12.85 -21.60 7.95
CA ALA A 530 -12.55 -20.47 8.82
C ALA A 530 -12.22 -19.19 8.01
N GLY A 531 -12.34 -18.03 8.67
CA GLY A 531 -11.92 -16.76 8.11
C GLY A 531 -11.07 -15.93 9.05
N ALA A 532 -10.19 -15.05 8.49
CA ALA A 532 -9.54 -13.99 9.25
C ALA A 532 -9.63 -12.67 8.48
N ALA A 533 -10.45 -11.74 8.97
CA ALA A 533 -10.72 -10.45 8.34
C ALA A 533 -10.01 -9.32 9.10
N LEU A 534 -9.08 -8.64 8.44
CA LEU A 534 -8.31 -7.53 8.98
C LEU A 534 -8.88 -6.23 8.41
N TYR A 535 -9.31 -5.32 9.28
CA TYR A 535 -9.81 -3.98 8.90
C TYR A 535 -10.60 -3.96 7.58
N GLY A 536 -11.52 -4.92 7.41
CA GLY A 536 -12.31 -5.09 6.19
C GLY A 536 -13.65 -4.39 6.26
N VAL A 537 -14.23 -4.08 5.10
CA VAL A 537 -15.57 -3.49 4.99
C VAL A 537 -16.63 -4.51 5.40
N GLY A 538 -17.52 -4.10 6.31
CA GLY A 538 -18.73 -4.83 6.69
C GLY A 538 -19.99 -4.28 6.02
N ASN A 539 -20.06 -2.95 5.87
CA ASN A 539 -21.18 -2.24 5.27
C ASN A 539 -20.70 -1.18 4.28
N TRP A 540 -20.84 -1.43 3.00
CA TRP A 540 -20.42 -0.50 1.96
C TRP A 540 -21.09 0.88 2.02
N VAL A 541 -22.32 0.97 2.52
CA VAL A 541 -22.99 2.28 2.64
C VAL A 541 -22.24 3.20 3.59
N THR A 542 -21.91 2.70 4.78
CA THR A 542 -21.18 3.49 5.80
C THR A 542 -19.73 3.67 5.41
N ALA A 543 -19.06 2.63 4.92
CA ALA A 543 -17.67 2.69 4.50
C ALA A 543 -17.43 3.79 3.45
N LEU A 544 -18.21 3.81 2.35
CA LEU A 544 -18.07 4.81 1.29
C LEU A 544 -18.45 6.24 1.74
N GLN A 545 -19.34 6.38 2.74
CA GLN A 545 -19.69 7.69 3.30
C GLN A 545 -18.58 8.28 4.17
N ILE A 546 -17.87 7.43 4.93
CA ILE A 546 -16.87 7.85 5.92
C ILE A 546 -15.45 7.84 5.36
N ALA A 547 -15.16 7.06 4.32
CA ALA A 547 -13.83 6.87 3.71
C ALA A 547 -12.99 8.16 3.64
N SER A 548 -11.66 8.00 3.69
CA SER A 548 -10.72 9.12 3.56
C SER A 548 -10.89 9.88 2.23
N PRO A 549 -10.45 11.14 2.14
CA PRO A 549 -10.58 11.93 0.90
C PRO A 549 -9.96 11.28 -0.34
N ALA A 550 -8.82 10.62 -0.18
CA ALA A 550 -8.15 9.92 -1.28
C ALA A 550 -9.02 8.79 -1.83
N LEU A 551 -9.58 7.95 -0.97
CA LEU A 551 -10.50 6.89 -1.36
C LEU A 551 -11.77 7.46 -1.99
N LYS A 552 -12.39 8.50 -1.43
CA LYS A 552 -13.56 9.13 -2.05
C LYS A 552 -13.31 9.66 -3.46
N ALA A 553 -12.08 10.02 -3.80
CA ALA A 553 -11.73 10.44 -5.14
C ALA A 553 -11.86 9.31 -6.16
N SER A 554 -11.47 8.08 -5.82
CA SER A 554 -11.53 6.89 -6.66
C SER A 554 -12.82 6.09 -6.53
N ASP A 555 -13.31 5.89 -5.29
CA ASP A 555 -14.42 5.01 -4.94
C ASP A 555 -15.71 5.30 -5.71
N ARG A 556 -16.00 6.58 -5.99
CA ARG A 556 -17.19 6.99 -6.75
C ARG A 556 -17.25 6.38 -8.14
N ILE A 557 -16.15 5.97 -8.71
CA ILE A 557 -16.06 5.30 -10.01
C ILE A 557 -16.03 3.78 -9.81
N GLU A 558 -15.21 3.33 -8.89
CA GLU A 558 -14.95 1.93 -8.58
C GLU A 558 -16.20 1.22 -8.02
N TYR A 559 -16.87 1.88 -7.06
CA TYR A 559 -18.04 1.32 -6.35
C TYR A 559 -19.36 2.01 -6.74
N GLY A 560 -19.31 3.11 -7.50
CA GLY A 560 -20.46 3.98 -7.77
C GLY A 560 -20.63 5.07 -6.71
N ASP A 561 -21.27 6.18 -7.11
CA ASP A 561 -21.40 7.36 -6.26
C ASP A 561 -22.44 7.16 -5.17
N ILE A 562 -21.99 6.93 -3.93
CA ILE A 562 -22.86 6.68 -2.77
C ILE A 562 -23.81 7.86 -2.43
N ARG A 563 -23.66 9.03 -3.06
CA ARG A 563 -24.61 10.14 -2.96
C ARG A 563 -25.88 9.90 -3.77
N GLU A 564 -25.86 8.93 -4.70
CA GLU A 564 -26.99 8.51 -5.50
C GLU A 564 -27.75 7.37 -4.81
N GLN A 565 -29.09 7.48 -4.73
CA GLN A 565 -29.94 6.52 -4.01
C GLN A 565 -29.82 5.09 -4.54
N GLU A 566 -29.56 4.92 -5.83
CA GLU A 566 -29.36 3.61 -6.47
C GLU A 566 -28.25 2.80 -5.79
N TRP A 567 -27.10 3.45 -5.48
CA TRP A 567 -25.97 2.79 -4.81
C TRP A 567 -26.25 2.51 -3.35
N VAL A 568 -26.96 3.41 -2.65
CA VAL A 568 -27.41 3.17 -1.27
C VAL A 568 -28.31 1.94 -1.21
N ASP A 569 -29.29 1.84 -2.10
CA ASP A 569 -30.21 0.71 -2.16
C ASP A 569 -29.47 -0.60 -2.49
N TYR A 570 -28.58 -0.57 -3.49
CA TYR A 570 -27.76 -1.72 -3.89
C TYR A 570 -26.91 -2.23 -2.73
N TYR A 571 -26.13 -1.37 -2.08
CA TYR A 571 -25.23 -1.78 -0.99
C TYR A 571 -25.97 -2.11 0.32
N THR A 572 -27.14 -1.56 0.56
CA THR A 572 -27.97 -1.96 1.70
C THR A 572 -28.33 -3.45 1.65
N GLU A 573 -28.55 -3.99 0.44
CA GLU A 573 -28.92 -5.39 0.25
C GLU A 573 -27.69 -6.32 0.03
N ASN A 574 -26.56 -5.75 -0.43
CA ASN A 574 -25.40 -6.53 -0.91
C ASN A 574 -24.15 -6.38 -0.05
N SER A 575 -24.18 -5.58 1.03
CA SER A 575 -23.09 -5.53 2.00
C SER A 575 -22.98 -6.83 2.81
N PRO A 576 -21.75 -7.23 3.22
CA PRO A 576 -21.54 -8.44 4.01
C PRO A 576 -22.43 -8.53 5.26
N VAL A 577 -22.63 -7.41 5.98
CA VAL A 577 -23.45 -7.37 7.20
C VAL A 577 -24.91 -7.75 6.92
N ALA A 578 -25.46 -7.38 5.76
CA ALA A 578 -26.84 -7.73 5.38
C ALA A 578 -27.02 -9.23 5.10
N LEU A 579 -25.92 -9.93 4.85
CA LEU A 579 -25.88 -11.37 4.53
C LEU A 579 -25.22 -12.20 5.64
N ALA A 580 -24.81 -11.59 6.73
CA ALA A 580 -24.01 -12.21 7.80
C ALA A 580 -24.73 -13.37 8.51
N ASP A 581 -26.06 -13.43 8.46
CA ASP A 581 -26.85 -14.59 8.95
C ASP A 581 -26.51 -15.89 8.26
N ASN A 582 -25.90 -15.85 7.08
CA ASN A 582 -25.47 -17.04 6.34
C ASN A 582 -24.12 -17.58 6.80
N ILE A 583 -23.28 -16.79 7.45
CA ILE A 583 -21.95 -17.21 7.90
C ILE A 583 -22.09 -18.28 8.96
N LYS A 584 -21.38 -19.42 8.78
CA LYS A 584 -21.49 -20.61 9.64
C LYS A 584 -20.20 -20.97 10.37
N VAL A 585 -19.10 -20.38 9.95
CA VAL A 585 -17.75 -20.74 10.39
C VAL A 585 -17.13 -19.67 11.29
N PRO A 586 -16.17 -20.01 12.14
CA PRO A 586 -15.45 -19.03 12.96
C PRO A 586 -14.71 -17.99 12.11
N VAL A 587 -14.72 -16.72 12.56
CA VAL A 587 -14.00 -15.63 11.88
C VAL A 587 -13.23 -14.79 12.90
N LEU A 588 -11.90 -14.74 12.77
CA LEU A 588 -11.04 -13.86 13.54
C LEU A 588 -11.07 -12.46 12.93
N TYR A 589 -11.47 -11.47 13.71
CA TYR A 589 -11.46 -10.05 13.30
C TYR A 589 -10.33 -9.26 13.93
N SER A 590 -9.81 -8.27 13.20
CA SER A 590 -8.86 -7.32 13.77
C SER A 590 -8.95 -5.94 13.14
N HIS A 591 -8.68 -4.86 13.93
CA HIS A 591 -8.74 -3.48 13.45
C HIS A 591 -7.85 -2.56 14.27
N GLY A 592 -7.20 -1.59 13.60
CA GLY A 592 -6.49 -0.47 14.21
C GLY A 592 -7.44 0.70 14.49
N VAL A 593 -7.37 1.28 15.68
CA VAL A 593 -8.30 2.35 16.10
C VAL A 593 -8.08 3.65 15.33
N MET A 594 -6.87 3.86 14.84
CA MET A 594 -6.47 5.09 14.13
C MET A 594 -6.67 5.01 12.62
N ASP A 595 -7.36 3.96 12.12
CA ASP A 595 -7.56 3.72 10.68
C ASP A 595 -8.44 4.81 10.04
N PRO A 596 -7.88 5.65 9.12
CA PRO A 596 -8.65 6.68 8.44
C PRO A 596 -9.29 6.21 7.13
N ARG A 597 -8.95 4.99 6.66
CA ARG A 597 -9.42 4.45 5.38
C ARG A 597 -10.73 3.70 5.55
N ILE A 598 -10.77 2.80 6.55
CA ILE A 598 -11.95 2.02 6.91
C ILE A 598 -12.21 2.24 8.40
N ASP A 599 -13.35 2.82 8.71
CA ASP A 599 -13.71 3.07 10.11
C ASP A 599 -13.86 1.76 10.89
N ILE A 600 -13.36 1.73 12.12
CA ILE A 600 -13.40 0.55 12.99
C ILE A 600 -14.79 -0.03 13.18
N THR A 601 -15.83 0.78 13.04
CA THR A 601 -17.24 0.36 13.16
C THR A 601 -17.62 -0.68 12.09
N GLU A 602 -16.91 -0.72 10.94
CA GLU A 602 -17.12 -1.72 9.89
C GLU A 602 -16.79 -3.14 10.39
N THR A 603 -15.71 -3.29 11.14
CA THR A 603 -15.36 -4.56 11.80
C THR A 603 -16.29 -4.83 12.99
N GLU A 604 -16.57 -3.82 13.82
CA GLU A 604 -17.36 -4.00 15.05
C GLU A 604 -18.80 -4.44 14.76
N ILE A 605 -19.40 -3.96 13.66
CA ILE A 605 -20.74 -4.40 13.26
C ILE A 605 -20.74 -5.87 12.83
N MET A 606 -19.72 -6.36 12.15
CA MET A 606 -19.59 -7.76 11.76
C MET A 606 -19.40 -8.65 12.99
N VAL A 607 -18.47 -8.30 13.89
CA VAL A 607 -18.22 -9.03 15.14
C VAL A 607 -19.50 -9.16 15.96
N LYS A 608 -20.22 -8.06 16.13
CA LYS A 608 -21.49 -8.04 16.87
C LYS A 608 -22.53 -8.95 16.23
N THR A 609 -22.74 -8.83 14.93
CA THR A 609 -23.75 -9.60 14.19
C THR A 609 -23.44 -11.12 14.25
N LEU A 610 -22.18 -11.52 14.03
CA LEU A 610 -21.82 -12.93 14.11
C LEU A 610 -22.02 -13.50 15.54
N ARG A 611 -21.62 -12.77 16.58
CA ARG A 611 -21.82 -13.19 17.98
C ARG A 611 -23.29 -13.31 18.33
N GLU A 612 -24.13 -12.38 17.86
CA GLU A 612 -25.60 -12.45 18.03
C GLU A 612 -26.18 -13.69 17.34
N ASN A 613 -25.58 -14.13 16.22
CA ASN A 613 -25.96 -15.35 15.51
C ASN A 613 -25.34 -16.62 16.12
N GLY A 614 -24.56 -16.51 17.19
CA GLY A 614 -23.91 -17.64 17.87
C GLY A 614 -22.66 -18.17 17.19
N ILE A 615 -22.08 -17.42 16.24
CA ILE A 615 -20.83 -17.73 15.56
C ILE A 615 -19.65 -17.20 16.39
N GLU A 616 -18.60 -17.99 16.50
CA GLU A 616 -17.36 -17.58 17.14
C GLU A 616 -16.68 -16.47 16.32
N ALA A 617 -16.50 -15.30 16.94
CA ALA A 617 -15.88 -14.14 16.32
C ALA A 617 -14.90 -13.48 17.30
N PRO A 618 -13.68 -14.07 17.49
CA PRO A 618 -12.63 -13.41 18.28
C PRO A 618 -12.29 -12.06 17.64
N TYR A 619 -12.04 -11.02 18.47
CA TYR A 619 -11.79 -9.67 17.98
C TYR A 619 -10.55 -9.07 18.61
N VAL A 620 -9.57 -8.71 17.78
CA VAL A 620 -8.34 -8.03 18.16
C VAL A 620 -8.44 -6.55 17.80
N ARG A 621 -8.40 -5.68 18.82
CA ARG A 621 -8.47 -4.22 18.68
C ARG A 621 -7.14 -3.60 19.08
N ILE A 622 -6.48 -2.91 18.16
CA ILE A 622 -5.15 -2.34 18.38
C ILE A 622 -5.27 -0.81 18.44
N PRO A 623 -5.08 -0.20 19.64
CA PRO A 623 -5.43 1.20 19.88
C PRO A 623 -4.49 2.21 19.22
N ASP A 624 -3.27 1.80 18.87
CA ASP A 624 -2.17 2.63 18.39
C ASP A 624 -1.68 2.22 17.00
N GLU A 625 -2.58 1.68 16.17
CA GLU A 625 -2.35 1.38 14.75
C GLU A 625 -3.47 1.92 13.88
N GLY A 626 -3.14 2.21 12.61
CA GLY A 626 -4.07 2.60 11.57
C GLY A 626 -4.47 1.46 10.65
N HIS A 627 -4.38 1.70 9.33
CA HIS A 627 -4.72 0.73 8.29
C HIS A 627 -3.55 -0.25 8.08
N GLY A 628 -3.41 -1.23 8.98
CA GLY A 628 -2.31 -2.21 9.02
C GLY A 628 -1.43 -2.09 10.26
N TRP A 629 -0.55 -3.07 10.44
CA TRP A 629 0.32 -3.16 11.61
C TRP A 629 1.73 -2.70 11.25
N ARG A 630 2.13 -1.51 11.69
CA ARG A 630 3.47 -0.94 11.44
C ARG A 630 4.45 -1.22 12.58
N LYS A 631 3.92 -1.44 13.80
CA LYS A 631 4.75 -1.68 14.99
C LYS A 631 5.01 -3.17 15.15
N LEU A 632 6.27 -3.56 15.23
CA LEU A 632 6.68 -4.96 15.37
C LEU A 632 6.00 -5.65 16.57
N ALA A 633 5.82 -4.95 17.69
CA ALA A 633 5.12 -5.50 18.86
C ALA A 633 3.67 -5.89 18.56
N ASN A 634 2.96 -5.05 17.79
CA ASN A 634 1.58 -5.30 17.38
C ASN A 634 1.50 -6.40 16.31
N GLN A 635 2.47 -6.45 15.39
CA GLN A 635 2.60 -7.55 14.43
C GLN A 635 2.78 -8.89 15.15
N LEU A 636 3.72 -8.96 16.10
CA LEU A 636 3.97 -10.14 16.91
C LEU A 636 2.73 -10.57 17.71
N PHE A 637 2.03 -9.60 18.29
CA PHE A 637 0.80 -9.85 19.05
C PHE A 637 -0.32 -10.42 18.18
N TYR A 638 -0.57 -9.81 17.01
CA TYR A 638 -1.66 -10.20 16.13
C TYR A 638 -1.37 -11.50 15.37
N TYR A 639 -0.22 -11.59 14.69
CA TYR A 639 0.03 -12.73 13.80
C TYR A 639 0.24 -14.05 14.55
N ARG A 640 0.66 -14.01 15.82
CA ARG A 640 0.62 -15.21 16.67
C ARG A 640 -0.80 -15.73 16.85
N ARG A 641 -1.74 -14.83 17.16
CA ARG A 641 -3.16 -15.20 17.35
C ARG A 641 -3.81 -15.67 16.06
N GLN A 642 -3.48 -15.02 14.94
CA GLN A 642 -3.96 -15.47 13.65
C GLN A 642 -3.44 -16.87 13.31
N ALA A 643 -2.16 -17.13 13.53
CA ALA A 643 -1.56 -18.43 13.27
C ALA A 643 -2.16 -19.52 14.15
N GLU A 644 -2.26 -19.27 15.47
CA GLU A 644 -2.88 -20.19 16.42
C GLU A 644 -4.34 -20.51 16.03
N PHE A 645 -5.11 -19.47 15.70
CA PHE A 645 -6.50 -19.62 15.26
C PHE A 645 -6.63 -20.48 13.99
N LEU A 646 -5.85 -20.18 12.96
CA LEU A 646 -5.90 -20.91 11.69
C LEU A 646 -5.42 -22.36 11.84
N GLU A 647 -4.36 -22.61 12.60
CA GLU A 647 -3.86 -23.95 12.90
C GLU A 647 -4.94 -24.77 13.65
N GLU A 648 -5.62 -24.16 14.63
CA GLU A 648 -6.69 -24.84 15.38
C GLU A 648 -7.88 -25.19 14.48
N GLN A 649 -8.34 -24.24 13.65
CA GLN A 649 -9.50 -24.47 12.80
C GLN A 649 -9.23 -25.48 11.68
N LEU A 650 -8.05 -25.44 11.06
CA LEU A 650 -7.70 -26.34 9.96
C LEU A 650 -7.33 -27.76 10.43
N ASN A 651 -6.86 -27.94 11.67
CA ASN A 651 -6.58 -29.24 12.26
C ASN A 651 -7.79 -29.83 13.00
N ALA A 652 -8.74 -28.99 13.44
CA ALA A 652 -9.96 -29.45 14.12
C ALA A 652 -10.98 -30.13 13.19
N ALA A 653 -10.76 -30.08 11.87
CA ALA A 653 -11.60 -30.77 10.88
C ALA A 653 -11.36 -32.27 10.79
N ASP A 654 -10.46 -32.84 11.61
CA ASP A 654 -10.27 -34.29 11.85
C ASP A 654 -11.14 -34.75 13.06
#